data_48383ba51cadf7bec309769e459bef76
#
_entry.id   48383ba51cadf7bec309769e459bef76
#
_cell.length_a   1.000
_cell.length_b   1.000
_cell.length_c   1.000
_cell.angle_alpha   90.00
_cell.angle_beta   90.00
_cell.angle_gamma   90.00
#
_symmetry.space_group_name_H-M   'P 1'
#
loop_
_entity.id
_entity.type
_entity.pdbx_description
1 polymer ?
#
loop_
_entity_poly.entity_id
_entity_poly.type
_entity_poly.pdbx_seq_one_letter_code
_entity_poly.pdbx_strand_id
1 'polypeptide(L)'
;MKRLLITLFTLLLALPSLAADPAPKSSLVERIGADAFIEVQAEGFRALSPRQKELVWWLTRASIAIDPIIYDQLGRNGLREKYVLELIASHPQSVDPAVRKKILDYTKLFWANHGNHNDITAQKFLPEFTPEELETAAVAAYRATLKKGRLPEEQLDNELRVEGFKRELESLRPTIFDPAFEPQLTAKNPQGGLDIIQGSANNFYGPGVTLKDVEGFKEQHPLNSRLVKNADGTLKEEVLRAGTPDGSVPPGRDSIYLAKAIEYLQKAKPFAEEGQADVIDALIRYYQTGEYRDWIDFGIKWVGNNKQVDFANGFIEVYRDARGAKGTSQSFVSVTDEQLNRMMMKIANDAQYFENHAPWAEMYKKQGVQPPLAKAVETVIETGDFAVTIVGDNLPNENEIREKYGTKSYFFTGSTRALNAARGAGSRGEFSYDKTEEEILKKYGQEASDLTTALHEVIGHGSGKVNPKLTQDPSTYLKEYYSTLEEARADLMAYWNVWDPHLETLGIISENEGVAKAMYYQAARAPLTQLNSNKRGEQLEEDHQRDRQMIVEYIMDKVPGSIERVQKDGKTYMHILDFQKMHQGVGMLLAELMRIKGEGDYEAIKELVNKYGVHFDPKLRDEVVERFKTLNLPTFWHGINAELSKGKTVTMKYPRDFAKQRLGYAAMYNPELLSH
;
A
#
# COMPACT_ATOMS: atom_id res chain seq x y z
N MET A 1 -12.42 55.09 70.25
CA MET A 1 -11.96 53.73 69.89
C MET A 1 -12.90 53.15 68.81
N LYS A 2 -12.50 53.30 67.60
CA LYS A 2 -13.29 52.75 66.42
C LYS A 2 -12.69 51.42 66.04
N ARG A 3 -13.50 50.35 66.11
CA ARG A 3 -13.14 48.99 65.58
C ARG A 3 -13.35 48.96 64.08
N LEU A 4 -12.28 48.65 63.38
CA LEU A 4 -12.27 48.41 61.92
C LEU A 4 -12.62 46.89 61.65
N LEU A 5 -13.73 46.62 61.01
CA LEU A 5 -14.05 45.29 60.51
C LEU A 5 -13.41 45.15 59.11
N ILE A 6 -12.50 44.20 58.94
CA ILE A 6 -11.97 43.79 57.65
C ILE A 6 -12.78 42.61 57.17
N THR A 7 -13.57 42.85 56.13
CA THR A 7 -14.31 41.80 55.41
C THR A 7 -13.41 41.17 54.34
N LEU A 8 -13.08 39.91 54.55
CA LEU A 8 -12.28 39.12 53.56
C LEU A 8 -13.22 38.63 52.45
N PHE A 9 -13.08 39.17 51.26
CA PHE A 9 -13.76 38.70 50.08
C PHE A 9 -12.93 37.54 49.47
N THR A 10 -13.37 36.30 49.64
CA THR A 10 -12.82 35.13 48.96
C THR A 10 -13.34 35.08 47.53
N LEU A 11 -12.46 35.44 46.58
CA LEU A 11 -12.72 35.29 45.15
C LEU A 11 -12.53 33.81 44.77
N LEU A 12 -13.62 33.07 44.63
CA LEU A 12 -13.57 31.74 43.99
C LEU A 12 -13.31 31.94 42.48
N LEU A 13 -12.07 31.75 42.04
CA LEU A 13 -11.73 31.57 40.64
C LEU A 13 -12.26 30.20 40.19
N ALA A 14 -13.38 30.19 39.47
CA ALA A 14 -13.82 29.02 38.73
C ALA A 14 -12.80 28.77 37.62
N LEU A 15 -11.95 27.76 37.79
CA LEU A 15 -11.15 27.17 36.70
C LEU A 15 -12.11 26.60 35.67
N PRO A 16 -11.98 26.94 34.38
CA PRO A 16 -12.74 26.26 33.37
C PRO A 16 -12.34 24.77 33.41
N SER A 17 -13.32 23.90 33.57
CA SER A 17 -13.21 22.48 33.37
C SER A 17 -12.65 22.27 31.96
N LEU A 18 -11.39 21.86 31.85
CA LEU A 18 -10.87 21.30 30.63
C LEU A 18 -11.73 20.07 30.35
N ALA A 19 -12.68 20.22 29.44
CA ALA A 19 -13.38 19.06 28.87
C ALA A 19 -12.29 18.15 28.33
N ALA A 20 -12.21 16.93 28.84
CA ALA A 20 -11.31 15.93 28.32
C ALA A 20 -11.60 15.81 26.80
N ASP A 21 -10.57 15.90 25.99
CA ASP A 21 -10.69 15.67 24.56
C ASP A 21 -11.43 14.33 24.36
N PRO A 22 -12.41 14.27 23.47
CA PRO A 22 -13.10 13.04 23.20
C PRO A 22 -12.07 11.96 22.80
N ALA A 23 -12.17 10.78 23.40
CA ALA A 23 -11.29 9.67 23.08
C ALA A 23 -11.12 9.56 21.55
N PRO A 24 -9.89 9.38 21.04
CA PRO A 24 -9.65 9.32 19.61
C PRO A 24 -10.56 8.27 18.98
N LYS A 25 -11.30 8.65 17.94
CA LYS A 25 -12.16 7.72 17.18
C LYS A 25 -11.29 6.60 16.66
N SER A 26 -11.77 5.35 16.79
CA SER A 26 -11.12 4.20 16.16
C SER A 26 -10.92 4.47 14.67
N SER A 27 -9.74 4.14 14.11
CA SER A 27 -9.49 4.18 12.67
C SER A 27 -10.37 3.18 11.91
N LEU A 28 -10.82 2.10 12.55
CA LEU A 28 -11.78 1.16 11.96
C LEU A 28 -13.14 1.85 11.75
N VAL A 29 -13.60 1.86 10.50
CA VAL A 29 -14.86 2.49 10.07
C VAL A 29 -15.96 1.45 9.93
N GLU A 30 -15.68 0.38 9.20
CA GLU A 30 -16.66 -0.65 8.82
C GLU A 30 -15.96 -2.00 8.63
N ARG A 31 -16.72 -3.08 8.74
CA ARG A 31 -16.27 -4.44 8.47
C ARG A 31 -17.29 -5.19 7.62
N ILE A 32 -16.82 -5.90 6.60
CA ILE A 32 -17.60 -6.78 5.74
C ILE A 32 -16.89 -8.16 5.72
N GLY A 33 -17.41 -9.12 6.47
CA GLY A 33 -16.78 -10.43 6.61
C GLY A 33 -15.34 -10.35 7.14
N ALA A 34 -14.39 -10.75 6.33
CA ALA A 34 -12.95 -10.72 6.63
C ALA A 34 -12.29 -9.37 6.33
N ASP A 35 -12.98 -8.48 5.66
CA ASP A 35 -12.47 -7.19 5.18
C ASP A 35 -12.84 -6.04 6.12
N ALA A 36 -11.89 -5.17 6.40
CA ALA A 36 -12.07 -3.97 7.22
C ALA A 36 -11.72 -2.72 6.42
N PHE A 37 -12.50 -1.68 6.62
CA PHE A 37 -12.29 -0.35 6.06
C PHE A 37 -11.80 0.58 7.16
N ILE A 38 -10.65 1.23 6.94
CA ILE A 38 -10.00 2.10 7.91
C ILE A 38 -9.85 3.53 7.37
N GLU A 39 -10.01 4.50 8.27
CA GLU A 39 -9.73 5.91 8.00
C GLU A 39 -8.23 6.15 7.95
N VAL A 40 -7.71 6.58 6.80
CA VAL A 40 -6.30 6.98 6.64
C VAL A 40 -6.22 8.50 6.71
N GLN A 41 -5.28 9.02 7.50
CA GLN A 41 -5.13 10.44 7.75
C GLN A 41 -3.85 10.99 7.09
N ALA A 42 -3.91 12.25 6.63
CA ALA A 42 -2.82 13.01 6.05
C ALA A 42 -2.72 14.38 6.74
N GLU A 43 -2.23 14.39 7.98
CA GLU A 43 -2.21 15.58 8.85
C GLU A 43 -1.27 16.67 8.32
N GLY A 44 -0.20 16.29 7.59
CA GLY A 44 0.71 17.23 6.93
C GLY A 44 0.04 18.18 5.95
N PHE A 45 -1.16 17.82 5.44
CA PHE A 45 -1.94 18.70 4.58
C PHE A 45 -2.31 20.03 5.26
N ARG A 46 -2.50 20.05 6.58
CA ARG A 46 -2.88 21.25 7.31
C ARG A 46 -1.81 22.35 7.22
N ALA A 47 -0.54 21.96 7.21
CA ALA A 47 0.62 22.86 7.16
C ALA A 47 0.89 23.43 5.77
N LEU A 48 0.27 22.91 4.71
CA LEU A 48 0.47 23.36 3.34
C LEU A 48 0.00 24.82 3.15
N SER A 49 0.75 25.56 2.33
CA SER A 49 0.33 26.86 1.83
C SER A 49 -0.93 26.76 0.97
N PRO A 50 -1.68 27.85 0.79
CA PRO A 50 -2.84 27.89 -0.10
C PRO A 50 -2.51 27.41 -1.53
N ARG A 51 -1.32 27.76 -2.05
CA ARG A 51 -0.85 27.34 -3.38
C ARG A 51 -0.64 25.83 -3.45
N GLN A 52 0.01 25.25 -2.45
CA GLN A 52 0.21 23.79 -2.39
C GLN A 52 -1.10 23.03 -2.23
N LYS A 53 -2.07 23.57 -1.47
CA LYS A 53 -3.41 22.99 -1.35
C LYS A 53 -4.16 22.96 -2.69
N GLU A 54 -4.01 24.01 -3.52
CA GLU A 54 -4.54 24.02 -4.89
C GLU A 54 -3.85 22.98 -5.78
N LEU A 55 -2.53 22.80 -5.63
CA LEU A 55 -1.80 21.75 -6.34
C LEU A 55 -2.35 20.36 -5.98
N VAL A 56 -2.47 20.07 -4.68
CA VAL A 56 -3.03 18.78 -4.19
C VAL A 56 -4.44 18.56 -4.75
N TRP A 57 -5.28 19.60 -4.77
CA TRP A 57 -6.64 19.54 -5.34
C TRP A 57 -6.66 19.06 -6.79
N TRP A 58 -5.83 19.62 -7.64
CA TRP A 58 -5.81 19.26 -9.05
C TRP A 58 -5.14 17.92 -9.33
N LEU A 59 -4.06 17.61 -8.60
CA LEU A 59 -3.40 16.28 -8.69
C LEU A 59 -4.34 15.16 -8.23
N THR A 60 -5.09 15.37 -7.14
CA THR A 60 -6.12 14.41 -6.68
C THR A 60 -7.18 14.15 -7.75
N ARG A 61 -7.60 15.16 -8.50
CA ARG A 61 -8.53 14.98 -9.61
C ARG A 61 -7.94 14.22 -10.78
N ALA A 62 -6.66 14.44 -11.07
CA ALA A 62 -5.95 13.66 -12.09
C ALA A 62 -5.84 12.18 -11.67
N SER A 63 -5.61 11.90 -10.39
CA SER A 63 -5.63 10.53 -9.84
C SER A 63 -6.99 9.86 -10.00
N ILE A 64 -8.08 10.56 -9.65
CA ILE A 64 -9.44 10.01 -9.80
C ILE A 64 -9.78 9.77 -11.28
N ALA A 65 -9.30 10.62 -12.18
CA ALA A 65 -9.61 10.50 -13.60
C ALA A 65 -9.11 9.20 -14.24
N ILE A 66 -7.98 8.65 -13.77
CA ILE A 66 -7.43 7.40 -14.28
C ILE A 66 -7.91 6.16 -13.51
N ASP A 67 -8.62 6.32 -12.38
CA ASP A 67 -9.13 5.21 -11.57
C ASP A 67 -9.97 4.18 -12.34
N PRO A 68 -10.79 4.55 -13.36
CA PRO A 68 -11.53 3.56 -14.14
C PRO A 68 -10.65 2.59 -14.95
N ILE A 69 -9.44 2.98 -15.31
CA ILE A 69 -8.58 2.19 -16.21
C ILE A 69 -8.19 0.87 -15.56
N ILE A 70 -7.96 0.83 -14.24
CA ILE A 70 -7.59 -0.41 -13.55
C ILE A 70 -8.69 -1.47 -13.66
N TYR A 71 -9.96 -1.09 -13.63
CA TYR A 71 -11.07 -2.05 -13.78
C TYR A 71 -11.12 -2.67 -15.18
N ASP A 72 -10.76 -1.90 -16.22
CA ASP A 72 -10.59 -2.44 -17.57
C ASP A 72 -9.36 -3.37 -17.67
N GLN A 73 -8.29 -3.07 -16.96
CA GLN A 73 -7.08 -3.90 -16.96
C GLN A 73 -7.25 -5.21 -16.18
N LEU A 74 -7.97 -5.20 -15.07
CA LEU A 74 -8.12 -6.37 -14.22
C LEU A 74 -9.27 -7.31 -14.61
N GLY A 75 -10.16 -6.90 -15.53
CA GLY A 75 -11.25 -7.76 -15.96
C GLY A 75 -11.83 -7.31 -17.30
N ARG A 76 -12.09 -8.28 -18.20
CA ARG A 76 -12.68 -7.98 -19.53
C ARG A 76 -14.02 -7.26 -19.45
N ASN A 77 -14.77 -7.50 -18.37
CA ASN A 77 -16.06 -6.91 -18.08
C ASN A 77 -15.99 -5.90 -16.90
N GLY A 78 -14.82 -5.62 -16.34
CA GLY A 78 -14.67 -4.89 -15.09
C GLY A 78 -15.32 -3.51 -15.08
N LEU A 79 -15.21 -2.73 -16.16
CA LEU A 79 -15.90 -1.44 -16.28
C LEU A 79 -17.44 -1.58 -16.37
N ARG A 80 -17.93 -2.65 -17.00
CA ARG A 80 -19.37 -2.89 -17.13
C ARG A 80 -19.98 -3.36 -15.80
N GLU A 81 -19.29 -4.24 -15.10
CA GLU A 81 -19.67 -4.66 -13.73
C GLU A 81 -19.68 -3.47 -12.79
N LYS A 82 -18.62 -2.63 -12.83
CA LYS A 82 -18.53 -1.39 -12.08
C LYS A 82 -19.74 -0.48 -12.33
N TYR A 83 -20.08 -0.27 -13.60
CA TYR A 83 -21.23 0.54 -13.97
C TYR A 83 -22.54 0.03 -13.38
N VAL A 84 -22.81 -1.27 -13.49
CA VAL A 84 -24.04 -1.90 -12.96
C VAL A 84 -24.10 -1.76 -11.43
N LEU A 85 -23.00 -2.02 -10.73
CA LEU A 85 -22.94 -1.93 -9.27
C LEU A 85 -23.12 -0.47 -8.80
N GLU A 86 -22.47 0.48 -9.46
CA GLU A 86 -22.61 1.92 -9.16
C GLU A 86 -24.01 2.45 -9.46
N LEU A 87 -24.63 1.99 -10.54
CA LEU A 87 -26.01 2.32 -10.87
C LEU A 87 -26.98 1.91 -9.76
N ILE A 88 -26.86 0.69 -9.25
CA ILE A 88 -27.68 0.20 -8.12
C ILE A 88 -27.38 1.01 -6.86
N ALA A 89 -26.11 1.22 -6.54
CA ALA A 89 -25.70 1.95 -5.34
C ALA A 89 -26.15 3.42 -5.33
N SER A 90 -26.25 4.06 -6.52
CA SER A 90 -26.71 5.44 -6.69
C SER A 90 -28.23 5.60 -6.66
N HIS A 91 -29.01 4.50 -6.82
CA HIS A 91 -30.47 4.50 -6.83
C HIS A 91 -31.08 3.64 -5.69
N PRO A 92 -30.75 3.91 -4.42
CA PRO A 92 -31.09 3.03 -3.30
C PRO A 92 -32.59 2.90 -3.05
N GLN A 93 -33.39 3.85 -3.51
CA GLN A 93 -34.85 3.86 -3.32
C GLN A 93 -35.58 2.81 -4.20
N SER A 94 -34.90 2.37 -5.27
CA SER A 94 -35.50 1.48 -6.27
C SER A 94 -35.32 -0.01 -5.94
N VAL A 95 -34.60 -0.34 -4.87
CA VAL A 95 -34.17 -1.69 -4.55
C VAL A 95 -34.63 -2.11 -3.16
N ASP A 96 -35.06 -3.36 -3.02
CA ASP A 96 -35.37 -3.95 -1.70
C ASP A 96 -34.22 -3.76 -0.70
N PRO A 97 -34.49 -3.30 0.55
CA PRO A 97 -33.42 -2.96 1.49
C PRO A 97 -32.48 -4.12 1.85
N ALA A 98 -32.97 -5.36 1.92
CA ALA A 98 -32.15 -6.52 2.26
C ALA A 98 -31.24 -6.91 1.09
N VAL A 99 -31.78 -6.94 -0.12
CA VAL A 99 -31.01 -7.18 -1.37
C VAL A 99 -30.00 -6.05 -1.59
N ARG A 100 -30.42 -4.80 -1.39
CA ARG A 100 -29.54 -3.63 -1.50
C ARG A 100 -28.31 -3.74 -0.59
N LYS A 101 -28.50 -4.19 0.67
CA LYS A 101 -27.39 -4.36 1.59
C LYS A 101 -26.34 -5.34 1.05
N LYS A 102 -26.76 -6.52 0.60
CA LYS A 102 -25.87 -7.53 0.01
C LYS A 102 -25.11 -6.99 -1.21
N ILE A 103 -25.83 -6.31 -2.10
CA ILE A 103 -25.23 -5.72 -3.31
C ILE A 103 -24.25 -4.61 -2.92
N LEU A 104 -24.56 -3.75 -1.97
CA LEU A 104 -23.68 -2.67 -1.52
C LEU A 104 -22.43 -3.21 -0.83
N ASP A 105 -22.54 -4.24 -0.01
CA ASP A 105 -21.38 -4.89 0.63
C ASP A 105 -20.45 -5.49 -0.45
N TYR A 106 -20.98 -6.21 -1.42
CA TYR A 106 -20.21 -6.70 -2.57
C TYR A 106 -19.58 -5.57 -3.39
N THR A 107 -20.33 -4.49 -3.63
CA THR A 107 -19.85 -3.32 -4.36
C THR A 107 -18.66 -2.66 -3.66
N LYS A 108 -18.69 -2.59 -2.32
CA LYS A 108 -17.56 -2.06 -1.54
C LYS A 108 -16.31 -2.94 -1.69
N LEU A 109 -16.48 -4.26 -1.63
CA LEU A 109 -15.38 -5.20 -1.88
C LEU A 109 -14.86 -5.09 -3.32
N PHE A 110 -15.76 -4.97 -4.30
CA PHE A 110 -15.41 -4.76 -5.70
C PHE A 110 -14.60 -3.47 -5.92
N TRP A 111 -15.00 -2.35 -5.30
CA TRP A 111 -14.23 -1.11 -5.36
C TRP A 111 -12.87 -1.22 -4.66
N ALA A 112 -12.81 -1.90 -3.53
CA ALA A 112 -11.59 -2.04 -2.74
C ALA A 112 -10.54 -2.92 -3.42
N ASN A 113 -10.99 -3.91 -4.19
CA ASN A 113 -10.15 -4.86 -4.93
C ASN A 113 -10.03 -4.53 -6.43
N HIS A 114 -10.65 -3.44 -6.90
CA HIS A 114 -10.70 -3.03 -8.30
C HIS A 114 -11.24 -4.10 -9.27
N GLY A 115 -12.15 -4.93 -8.77
CA GLY A 115 -12.75 -6.05 -9.50
C GLY A 115 -13.33 -7.08 -8.56
N ASN A 116 -13.67 -8.25 -9.09
CA ASN A 116 -14.25 -9.38 -8.36
C ASN A 116 -13.22 -10.42 -7.90
N HIS A 117 -11.94 -10.06 -7.86
CA HIS A 117 -10.85 -10.87 -7.31
C HIS A 117 -10.20 -10.15 -6.13
N ASN A 118 -9.91 -10.91 -5.06
CA ASN A 118 -9.18 -10.36 -3.94
C ASN A 118 -7.75 -9.99 -4.36
N ASP A 119 -7.32 -8.79 -4.03
CA ASP A 119 -6.10 -8.18 -4.50
C ASP A 119 -4.83 -8.84 -3.92
N ILE A 120 -4.92 -9.46 -2.75
CA ILE A 120 -3.82 -10.16 -2.09
C ILE A 120 -3.72 -11.62 -2.55
N THR A 121 -4.87 -12.32 -2.63
CA THR A 121 -4.89 -13.75 -2.97
C THR A 121 -5.04 -14.03 -4.47
N ALA A 122 -5.39 -13.02 -5.26
CA ALA A 122 -5.75 -13.12 -6.68
C ALA A 122 -6.95 -14.06 -6.96
N GLN A 123 -7.70 -14.49 -5.95
CA GLN A 123 -8.83 -15.41 -6.08
C GLN A 123 -10.14 -14.65 -6.21
N LYS A 124 -11.03 -15.20 -7.06
CA LYS A 124 -12.38 -14.66 -7.20
C LYS A 124 -13.17 -14.80 -5.90
N PHE A 125 -13.89 -13.74 -5.52
CA PHE A 125 -14.92 -13.79 -4.48
C PHE A 125 -16.32 -13.70 -5.08
N LEU A 126 -17.27 -14.40 -4.46
CA LEU A 126 -18.64 -14.50 -4.95
C LEU A 126 -19.58 -13.61 -4.12
N PRO A 127 -20.66 -13.08 -4.75
CA PRO A 127 -21.68 -12.31 -4.04
C PRO A 127 -22.58 -13.19 -3.16
N GLU A 128 -23.19 -12.58 -2.14
CA GLU A 128 -24.23 -13.18 -1.30
C GLU A 128 -25.65 -13.00 -1.87
N PHE A 129 -25.81 -12.34 -3.01
CA PHE A 129 -27.06 -12.17 -3.74
C PHE A 129 -27.11 -13.09 -4.96
N THR A 130 -28.33 -13.39 -5.44
CA THR A 130 -28.54 -14.25 -6.62
C THR A 130 -28.49 -13.44 -7.93
N PRO A 131 -28.32 -14.10 -9.10
CA PRO A 131 -28.44 -13.44 -10.41
C PRO A 131 -29.78 -12.71 -10.59
N GLU A 132 -30.87 -13.32 -10.10
CA GLU A 132 -32.22 -12.76 -10.22
C GLU A 132 -32.40 -11.54 -9.29
N GLU A 133 -31.80 -11.56 -8.10
CA GLU A 133 -31.75 -10.39 -7.19
C GLU A 133 -30.97 -9.23 -7.85
N LEU A 134 -29.84 -9.52 -8.51
CA LEU A 134 -29.05 -8.51 -9.23
C LEU A 134 -29.83 -7.93 -10.42
N GLU A 135 -30.44 -8.79 -11.25
CA GLU A 135 -31.21 -8.32 -12.43
C GLU A 135 -32.36 -7.43 -12.00
N THR A 136 -33.13 -7.85 -10.96
CA THR A 136 -34.25 -7.08 -10.46
C THR A 136 -33.80 -5.70 -9.95
N ALA A 137 -32.72 -5.65 -9.15
CA ALA A 137 -32.19 -4.41 -8.62
C ALA A 137 -31.62 -3.50 -9.73
N ALA A 138 -30.85 -4.07 -10.66
CA ALA A 138 -30.23 -3.32 -11.75
C ALA A 138 -31.29 -2.74 -12.71
N VAL A 139 -32.29 -3.53 -13.09
CA VAL A 139 -33.39 -3.08 -13.97
C VAL A 139 -34.21 -1.97 -13.28
N ALA A 140 -34.50 -2.10 -11.99
CA ALA A 140 -35.20 -1.07 -11.25
C ALA A 140 -34.41 0.25 -11.19
N ALA A 141 -33.10 0.16 -10.91
CA ALA A 141 -32.21 1.32 -10.94
C ALA A 141 -32.10 1.93 -12.34
N TYR A 142 -31.95 1.10 -13.37
CA TYR A 142 -31.87 1.57 -14.77
C TYR A 142 -33.16 2.29 -15.21
N ARG A 143 -34.33 1.74 -14.87
CA ARG A 143 -35.61 2.39 -15.15
C ARG A 143 -35.73 3.77 -14.48
N ALA A 144 -35.12 3.94 -13.32
CA ALA A 144 -35.11 5.25 -12.61
C ALA A 144 -34.28 6.31 -13.37
N THR A 145 -33.30 5.92 -14.19
CA THR A 145 -32.52 6.87 -15.03
C THR A 145 -33.27 7.26 -16.31
N LEU A 146 -34.26 6.50 -16.74
CA LEU A 146 -34.96 6.76 -17.98
C LEU A 146 -35.99 7.90 -17.82
N LYS A 147 -35.98 8.86 -18.75
CA LYS A 147 -37.03 9.89 -18.78
C LYS A 147 -38.38 9.23 -18.99
N LYS A 148 -39.40 9.67 -18.24
CA LYS A 148 -40.78 9.19 -18.43
C LYS A 148 -41.23 9.52 -19.83
N GLY A 149 -41.42 8.48 -20.65
CA GLY A 149 -41.99 8.62 -22.00
C GLY A 149 -43.43 9.15 -21.92
N ARG A 150 -43.72 10.23 -22.62
CA ARG A 150 -45.07 10.80 -22.69
C ARG A 150 -45.88 10.22 -23.83
N LEU A 151 -45.21 9.79 -24.90
CA LEU A 151 -45.81 9.20 -26.09
C LEU A 151 -45.62 7.68 -26.06
N PRO A 152 -46.53 6.87 -26.67
CA PRO A 152 -46.39 5.41 -26.76
C PRO A 152 -45.08 4.93 -27.36
N GLU A 153 -44.58 5.62 -28.40
CA GLU A 153 -43.29 5.34 -29.03
C GLU A 153 -42.09 5.56 -28.10
N GLU A 154 -42.13 6.61 -27.26
CA GLU A 154 -41.10 6.87 -26.24
C GLU A 154 -41.12 5.79 -25.16
N GLN A 155 -42.31 5.30 -24.78
CA GLN A 155 -42.45 4.21 -23.82
C GLN A 155 -41.94 2.90 -24.40
N LEU A 156 -42.20 2.62 -25.70
CA LEU A 156 -41.68 1.45 -26.39
C LEU A 156 -40.14 1.51 -26.48
N ASP A 157 -39.57 2.68 -26.79
CA ASP A 157 -38.11 2.86 -26.83
C ASP A 157 -37.48 2.56 -25.46
N ASN A 158 -38.06 3.01 -24.36
CA ASN A 158 -37.61 2.70 -23.01
C ASN A 158 -37.66 1.22 -22.71
N GLU A 159 -38.70 0.48 -23.10
CA GLU A 159 -38.76 -0.96 -22.91
C GLU A 159 -37.69 -1.70 -23.73
N LEU A 160 -37.45 -1.27 -24.98
CA LEU A 160 -36.36 -1.84 -25.79
C LEU A 160 -34.97 -1.63 -25.18
N ARG A 161 -34.75 -0.47 -24.57
CA ARG A 161 -33.52 -0.18 -23.82
C ARG A 161 -33.38 -1.08 -22.60
N VAL A 162 -34.46 -1.28 -21.84
CA VAL A 162 -34.46 -2.19 -20.68
C VAL A 162 -34.17 -3.64 -21.12
N GLU A 163 -34.78 -4.10 -22.21
CA GLU A 163 -34.49 -5.45 -22.73
C GLU A 163 -33.03 -5.58 -23.26
N GLY A 164 -32.46 -4.51 -23.83
CA GLY A 164 -31.05 -4.43 -24.16
C GLY A 164 -30.17 -4.59 -22.92
N PHE A 165 -30.49 -3.85 -21.87
CA PHE A 165 -29.76 -3.90 -20.60
C PHE A 165 -29.85 -5.27 -19.90
N LYS A 166 -31.00 -5.94 -19.92
CA LYS A 166 -31.12 -7.32 -19.42
C LYS A 166 -30.22 -8.30 -20.16
N ARG A 167 -30.12 -8.22 -21.50
CA ARG A 167 -29.18 -9.06 -22.26
C ARG A 167 -27.73 -8.79 -21.85
N GLU A 168 -27.41 -7.55 -21.53
CA GLU A 168 -26.11 -7.20 -20.99
C GLU A 168 -25.86 -7.85 -19.62
N LEU A 169 -26.80 -7.76 -18.69
CA LEU A 169 -26.70 -8.41 -17.37
C LEU A 169 -26.50 -9.92 -17.49
N GLU A 170 -27.23 -10.59 -18.40
CA GLU A 170 -27.06 -12.02 -18.64
C GLU A 170 -25.64 -12.35 -19.16
N SER A 171 -25.05 -11.46 -19.98
CA SER A 171 -23.66 -11.64 -20.45
C SER A 171 -22.62 -11.50 -19.33
N LEU A 172 -22.92 -10.77 -18.24
CA LEU A 172 -22.04 -10.61 -17.07
C LEU A 172 -22.18 -11.77 -16.05
N ARG A 173 -23.24 -12.58 -16.17
CA ARG A 173 -23.56 -13.62 -15.19
C ARG A 173 -22.40 -14.60 -14.91
N PRO A 174 -21.66 -15.14 -15.91
CA PRO A 174 -20.53 -16.03 -15.64
C PRO A 174 -19.41 -15.32 -14.86
N THR A 175 -19.12 -14.07 -15.21
CA THR A 175 -18.05 -13.29 -14.56
C THR A 175 -18.34 -13.07 -13.08
N ILE A 176 -19.59 -12.77 -12.71
CA ILE A 176 -19.97 -12.44 -11.33
C ILE A 176 -20.24 -13.70 -10.49
N PHE A 177 -20.90 -14.72 -11.05
CA PHE A 177 -21.50 -15.82 -10.27
C PHE A 177 -20.86 -17.19 -10.45
N ASP A 178 -20.12 -17.43 -11.55
CA ASP A 178 -19.49 -18.72 -11.77
C ASP A 178 -18.09 -18.78 -11.16
N PRO A 179 -17.87 -19.60 -10.10
CA PRO A 179 -16.55 -19.72 -9.48
C PRO A 179 -15.52 -20.40 -10.38
N ALA A 180 -15.95 -21.14 -11.43
CA ALA A 180 -15.06 -21.80 -12.37
C ALA A 180 -14.68 -20.91 -13.56
N PHE A 181 -15.42 -19.85 -13.80
CA PHE A 181 -15.13 -18.88 -14.85
C PHE A 181 -14.13 -17.84 -14.36
N GLU A 182 -12.95 -17.77 -14.96
CA GLU A 182 -11.88 -16.83 -14.60
C GLU A 182 -11.59 -16.84 -13.09
N PRO A 183 -11.20 -17.99 -12.49
CA PRO A 183 -11.13 -18.14 -11.03
C PRO A 183 -10.01 -17.35 -10.38
N GLN A 184 -9.01 -16.91 -11.15
CA GLN A 184 -7.80 -16.30 -10.65
C GLN A 184 -7.39 -15.10 -11.52
N LEU A 185 -7.15 -13.94 -10.85
CA LEU A 185 -6.76 -12.70 -11.53
C LEU A 185 -5.44 -12.84 -12.28
N THR A 186 -4.42 -13.37 -11.59
CA THR A 186 -3.07 -13.59 -12.10
C THR A 186 -2.66 -15.04 -11.80
N ALA A 187 -2.56 -15.87 -12.81
CA ALA A 187 -2.22 -17.28 -12.67
C ALA A 187 -0.78 -17.54 -13.10
N LYS A 188 0.13 -17.68 -12.11
CA LYS A 188 1.54 -18.03 -12.38
C LYS A 188 1.74 -19.55 -12.59
N ASN A 189 0.83 -20.37 -12.05
CA ASN A 189 0.82 -21.82 -12.19
C ASN A 189 -0.59 -22.32 -12.54
N PRO A 190 -1.10 -22.00 -13.74
CA PRO A 190 -2.48 -22.33 -14.12
C PRO A 190 -2.69 -23.84 -14.24
N GLN A 191 -3.92 -24.28 -13.96
CA GLN A 191 -4.33 -25.68 -14.06
C GLN A 191 -4.92 -25.99 -15.45
N GLY A 192 -5.13 -27.28 -15.75
CA GLY A 192 -5.85 -27.72 -16.96
C GLY A 192 -5.08 -27.53 -18.26
N GLY A 193 -3.75 -27.41 -18.23
CA GLY A 193 -2.92 -27.28 -19.45
C GLY A 193 -2.97 -25.89 -20.09
N LEU A 194 -3.51 -24.90 -19.38
CA LEU A 194 -3.49 -23.51 -19.81
C LEU A 194 -2.11 -22.89 -19.55
N ASP A 195 -1.70 -21.95 -20.39
CA ASP A 195 -0.54 -21.10 -20.08
C ASP A 195 -0.92 -19.95 -19.14
N ILE A 196 0.10 -19.20 -18.65
CA ILE A 196 -0.08 -18.13 -17.68
C ILE A 196 -0.97 -16.97 -18.17
N ILE A 197 -1.05 -16.73 -19.48
CA ILE A 197 -1.95 -15.75 -20.09
C ILE A 197 -3.37 -16.26 -20.09
N GLN A 198 -3.56 -17.49 -20.58
CA GLN A 198 -4.89 -18.11 -20.70
C GLN A 198 -5.54 -18.39 -19.34
N GLY A 199 -4.73 -18.71 -18.33
CA GLY A 199 -5.20 -18.97 -16.97
C GLY A 199 -5.51 -17.72 -16.15
N SER A 200 -5.13 -16.51 -16.62
CA SER A 200 -5.33 -15.25 -15.92
C SER A 200 -6.59 -14.53 -16.39
N ALA A 201 -7.38 -14.02 -15.43
CA ALA A 201 -8.62 -13.28 -15.70
C ALA A 201 -8.36 -11.83 -16.17
N ASN A 202 -7.16 -11.28 -15.90
CA ASN A 202 -6.83 -9.92 -16.30
C ASN A 202 -6.94 -9.72 -17.83
N ASN A 203 -7.09 -8.45 -18.24
CA ASN A 203 -7.38 -8.05 -19.61
C ASN A 203 -6.19 -7.46 -20.37
N PHE A 204 -4.96 -7.76 -19.94
CA PHE A 204 -3.75 -7.31 -20.64
C PHE A 204 -3.59 -7.99 -22.01
N TYR A 205 -4.26 -9.13 -22.20
CA TYR A 205 -4.24 -9.92 -23.42
C TYR A 205 -5.66 -10.18 -23.92
N GLY A 206 -5.88 -9.93 -25.20
CA GLY A 206 -7.18 -10.16 -25.83
C GLY A 206 -7.55 -11.65 -25.91
N PRO A 207 -8.81 -11.94 -26.20
CA PRO A 207 -9.26 -13.33 -26.34
C PRO A 207 -8.41 -14.13 -27.32
N GLY A 208 -8.00 -15.34 -26.90
CA GLY A 208 -7.24 -16.27 -27.74
C GLY A 208 -5.76 -15.94 -27.90
N VAL A 209 -5.24 -14.91 -27.22
CA VAL A 209 -3.79 -14.68 -27.10
C VAL A 209 -3.21 -15.70 -26.12
N THR A 210 -2.10 -16.32 -26.51
CA THR A 210 -1.38 -17.31 -25.72
C THR A 210 0.04 -16.83 -25.43
N LEU A 211 0.71 -17.44 -24.46
CA LEU A 211 2.11 -17.15 -24.17
C LEU A 211 3.00 -17.34 -25.39
N LYS A 212 2.73 -18.42 -26.18
CA LYS A 212 3.46 -18.71 -27.42
C LYS A 212 3.31 -17.62 -28.47
N ASP A 213 2.14 -16.98 -28.57
CA ASP A 213 1.93 -15.88 -29.53
C ASP A 213 2.79 -14.67 -29.19
N VAL A 214 3.04 -14.47 -27.92
CA VAL A 214 3.81 -13.30 -27.43
C VAL A 214 5.31 -13.55 -27.48
N GLU A 215 5.74 -14.81 -27.49
CA GLU A 215 7.15 -15.16 -27.71
C GLU A 215 7.60 -14.67 -29.09
N GLY A 216 8.62 -13.79 -29.08
CA GLY A 216 9.16 -13.19 -30.33
C GLY A 216 8.41 -11.95 -30.83
N PHE A 217 7.27 -11.57 -30.22
CA PHE A 217 6.63 -10.28 -30.51
C PHE A 217 7.36 -9.17 -29.78
N LYS A 218 7.88 -8.19 -30.54
CA LYS A 218 8.56 -7.04 -29.95
C LYS A 218 7.58 -5.93 -29.63
N GLU A 219 7.21 -5.83 -28.36
CA GLU A 219 6.34 -4.76 -27.85
C GLU A 219 7.05 -3.41 -27.93
N GLN A 220 6.36 -2.40 -28.42
CA GLN A 220 6.83 -1.01 -28.45
C GLN A 220 6.38 -0.24 -27.20
N HIS A 221 5.25 -0.64 -26.64
CA HIS A 221 4.60 -0.02 -25.47
C HIS A 221 4.33 -1.08 -24.39
N PRO A 222 5.39 -1.68 -23.82
CA PRO A 222 5.22 -2.84 -22.92
C PRO A 222 4.35 -2.51 -21.71
N LEU A 223 4.51 -1.36 -21.05
CA LEU A 223 3.79 -1.01 -19.84
C LEU A 223 2.31 -0.64 -20.10
N ASN A 224 2.05 0.12 -21.15
CA ASN A 224 0.76 0.78 -21.39
C ASN A 224 0.06 0.30 -22.67
N SER A 225 0.07 -1.02 -22.90
CA SER A 225 -0.67 -1.60 -24.01
C SER A 225 -1.34 -2.91 -23.65
N ARG A 226 -2.42 -3.21 -24.34
CA ARG A 226 -3.06 -4.51 -24.40
C ARG A 226 -2.68 -5.21 -25.69
N LEU A 227 -2.29 -6.49 -25.64
CA LEU A 227 -2.00 -7.27 -26.83
C LEU A 227 -3.26 -7.99 -27.32
N VAL A 228 -3.59 -7.83 -28.58
CA VAL A 228 -4.75 -8.51 -29.20
C VAL A 228 -4.36 -9.16 -30.53
N LYS A 229 -5.11 -10.19 -30.93
CA LYS A 229 -4.99 -10.81 -32.24
C LYS A 229 -5.85 -10.08 -33.27
N ASN A 230 -5.27 -9.80 -34.43
CA ASN A 230 -5.98 -9.43 -35.63
C ASN A 230 -6.73 -10.63 -36.23
N ALA A 231 -7.58 -10.39 -37.21
CA ALA A 231 -8.31 -11.47 -37.89
C ALA A 231 -7.39 -12.47 -38.62
N ASP A 232 -6.22 -12.06 -39.03
CA ASP A 232 -5.19 -12.91 -39.63
C ASP A 232 -4.30 -13.67 -38.63
N GLY A 233 -4.55 -13.49 -37.31
CA GLY A 233 -3.79 -14.10 -36.22
C GLY A 233 -2.53 -13.36 -35.81
N THR A 234 -2.15 -12.27 -36.46
CA THR A 234 -1.02 -11.43 -36.05
C THR A 234 -1.37 -10.65 -34.79
N LEU A 235 -0.34 -10.36 -33.94
CA LEU A 235 -0.52 -9.53 -32.76
C LEU A 235 -0.42 -8.04 -33.10
N LYS A 236 -1.19 -7.23 -32.38
CA LYS A 236 -1.07 -5.77 -32.33
C LYS A 236 -1.19 -5.26 -30.90
N GLU A 237 -0.63 -4.07 -30.66
CA GLU A 237 -0.78 -3.32 -29.42
C GLU A 237 -1.99 -2.37 -29.51
N GLU A 238 -2.89 -2.46 -28.55
CA GLU A 238 -3.89 -1.45 -28.26
C GLU A 238 -3.30 -0.53 -27.16
N VAL A 239 -2.68 0.58 -27.59
CA VAL A 239 -1.94 1.47 -26.68
C VAL A 239 -2.90 2.32 -25.86
N LEU A 240 -2.65 2.41 -24.54
CA LEU A 240 -3.35 3.31 -23.65
C LEU A 240 -2.71 4.70 -23.76
N ARG A 241 -3.42 5.62 -24.43
CA ARG A 241 -2.97 7.02 -24.65
C ARG A 241 -4.13 7.92 -25.01
N ALA A 242 -4.01 9.21 -24.68
CA ALA A 242 -5.03 10.21 -25.00
C ALA A 242 -5.01 10.63 -26.47
N GLY A 243 -3.85 10.57 -27.14
CA GLY A 243 -3.58 11.20 -28.42
C GLY A 243 -3.12 12.66 -28.25
N THR A 244 -2.51 13.21 -29.32
CA THR A 244 -2.04 14.60 -29.32
C THR A 244 -3.13 15.55 -29.82
N PRO A 245 -3.14 16.83 -29.35
CA PRO A 245 -4.15 17.81 -29.78
C PRO A 245 -4.12 18.14 -31.29
N ASP A 246 -2.95 17.99 -31.93
CA ASP A 246 -2.75 18.23 -33.37
C ASP A 246 -3.13 17.00 -34.23
N GLY A 247 -3.53 15.89 -33.59
CA GLY A 247 -3.90 14.66 -34.26
C GLY A 247 -2.74 13.86 -34.85
N SER A 248 -1.49 14.25 -34.61
CA SER A 248 -0.30 13.50 -35.09
C SER A 248 -0.19 12.11 -34.44
N VAL A 249 -0.65 11.97 -33.21
CA VAL A 249 -0.84 10.70 -32.52
C VAL A 249 -2.34 10.52 -32.26
N PRO A 250 -2.99 9.49 -32.82
CA PRO A 250 -4.44 9.27 -32.61
C PRO A 250 -4.71 8.79 -31.19
N PRO A 251 -5.92 9.03 -30.67
CA PRO A 251 -6.38 8.46 -29.40
C PRO A 251 -6.27 6.93 -29.43
N GLY A 252 -5.89 6.35 -28.30
CA GLY A 252 -5.84 4.90 -28.09
C GLY A 252 -6.92 4.41 -27.13
N ARG A 253 -6.68 3.26 -26.51
CA ARG A 253 -7.54 2.69 -25.49
C ARG A 253 -7.60 3.61 -24.27
N ASP A 254 -8.74 3.67 -23.61
CA ASP A 254 -9.01 4.50 -22.41
C ASP A 254 -8.67 5.98 -22.55
N SER A 255 -8.61 6.47 -23.78
CA SER A 255 -8.25 7.85 -24.11
C SER A 255 -9.07 8.91 -23.38
N ILE A 256 -10.35 8.65 -23.12
CA ILE A 256 -11.26 9.58 -22.41
C ILE A 256 -10.78 9.85 -20.97
N TYR A 257 -10.33 8.84 -20.26
CA TYR A 257 -9.82 8.96 -18.89
C TYR A 257 -8.48 9.69 -18.86
N LEU A 258 -7.57 9.32 -19.77
CA LEU A 258 -6.26 9.95 -19.90
C LEU A 258 -6.37 11.41 -20.34
N ALA A 259 -7.27 11.73 -21.27
CA ALA A 259 -7.54 13.11 -21.67
C ALA A 259 -8.06 13.95 -20.48
N LYS A 260 -8.91 13.35 -19.63
CA LYS A 260 -9.40 14.03 -18.43
C LYS A 260 -8.32 14.25 -17.38
N ALA A 261 -7.43 13.28 -17.21
CA ALA A 261 -6.25 13.42 -16.36
C ALA A 261 -5.33 14.54 -16.85
N ILE A 262 -5.07 14.63 -18.16
CA ILE A 262 -4.29 15.71 -18.78
C ILE A 262 -4.93 17.06 -18.48
N GLU A 263 -6.25 17.21 -18.62
CA GLU A 263 -6.96 18.46 -18.28
C GLU A 263 -6.66 18.90 -16.84
N TYR A 264 -6.70 17.97 -15.88
CA TYR A 264 -6.44 18.28 -14.48
C TYR A 264 -4.96 18.54 -14.19
N LEU A 265 -4.05 17.82 -14.83
CA LEU A 265 -2.61 18.07 -14.76
C LEU A 265 -2.25 19.46 -15.29
N GLN A 266 -2.84 19.89 -16.40
CA GLN A 266 -2.68 21.25 -16.92
C GLN A 266 -3.16 22.31 -15.92
N LYS A 267 -4.26 22.05 -15.21
CA LYS A 267 -4.77 22.94 -14.15
C LYS A 267 -3.90 22.92 -12.88
N ALA A 268 -3.14 21.86 -12.64
CA ALA A 268 -2.20 21.77 -11.53
C ALA A 268 -0.93 22.62 -11.76
N LYS A 269 -0.45 22.74 -13.00
CA LYS A 269 0.81 23.40 -13.35
C LYS A 269 0.99 24.81 -12.77
N PRO A 270 0.01 25.74 -12.78
CA PRO A 270 0.19 27.08 -12.20
C PRO A 270 0.52 27.07 -10.70
N PHE A 271 0.21 25.98 -10.00
CA PHE A 271 0.42 25.80 -8.58
C PHE A 271 1.67 24.96 -8.26
N ALA A 272 2.28 24.36 -9.28
CA ALA A 272 3.48 23.53 -9.15
C ALA A 272 4.65 24.31 -8.55
N GLU A 273 5.47 23.62 -7.78
CA GLU A 273 6.72 24.16 -7.22
C GLU A 273 7.85 24.13 -8.27
N GLU A 274 9.01 24.68 -7.94
CA GLU A 274 10.14 24.74 -8.87
C GLU A 274 10.51 23.35 -9.43
N GLY A 275 10.62 23.24 -10.76
CA GLY A 275 10.92 21.99 -11.46
C GLY A 275 9.75 21.00 -11.54
N GLN A 276 8.71 21.14 -10.72
CA GLN A 276 7.57 20.21 -10.71
C GLN A 276 6.65 20.40 -11.92
N ALA A 277 6.59 21.61 -12.49
CA ALA A 277 5.87 21.87 -13.73
C ALA A 277 6.46 21.06 -14.90
N ASP A 278 7.78 20.89 -14.95
CA ASP A 278 8.47 20.08 -15.98
C ASP A 278 8.17 18.57 -15.82
N VAL A 279 8.01 18.11 -14.57
CA VAL A 279 7.56 16.74 -14.26
C VAL A 279 6.14 16.53 -14.79
N ILE A 280 5.23 17.47 -14.52
CA ILE A 280 3.84 17.41 -14.98
C ILE A 280 3.78 17.43 -16.52
N ASP A 281 4.59 18.27 -17.18
CA ASP A 281 4.65 18.33 -18.66
C ASP A 281 5.15 17.03 -19.29
N ALA A 282 6.14 16.38 -18.67
CA ALA A 282 6.62 15.09 -19.13
C ALA A 282 5.56 14.00 -19.00
N LEU A 283 4.81 13.97 -17.89
CA LEU A 283 3.68 13.06 -17.71
C LEU A 283 2.55 13.32 -18.72
N ILE A 284 2.21 14.57 -18.97
CA ILE A 284 1.21 14.95 -19.99
C ILE A 284 1.65 14.41 -21.35
N ARG A 285 2.92 14.57 -21.72
CA ARG A 285 3.46 14.07 -22.99
C ARG A 285 3.33 12.56 -23.07
N TYR A 286 3.74 11.84 -22.02
CA TYR A 286 3.58 10.40 -21.96
C TYR A 286 2.12 9.96 -22.17
N TYR A 287 1.17 10.61 -21.50
CA TYR A 287 -0.24 10.31 -21.69
C TYR A 287 -0.78 10.64 -23.07
N GLN A 288 -0.21 11.62 -23.75
CA GLN A 288 -0.57 11.96 -25.13
C GLN A 288 -0.04 10.95 -26.14
N THR A 289 1.22 10.56 -26.00
CA THR A 289 1.93 9.73 -27.00
C THR A 289 1.84 8.24 -26.70
N GLY A 290 1.89 7.86 -25.41
CA GLY A 290 2.05 6.50 -24.97
C GLY A 290 3.44 5.93 -25.14
N GLU A 291 4.42 6.75 -25.59
CA GLU A 291 5.77 6.29 -25.91
C GLU A 291 6.59 5.98 -24.66
N TYR A 292 7.24 4.81 -24.63
CA TYR A 292 8.08 4.38 -23.51
C TYR A 292 9.19 5.40 -23.18
N ARG A 293 9.74 6.08 -24.21
CA ARG A 293 10.76 7.11 -23.99
C ARG A 293 10.26 8.33 -23.24
N ASP A 294 9.01 8.71 -23.45
CA ASP A 294 8.39 9.80 -22.69
C ASP A 294 8.13 9.41 -21.22
N TRP A 295 7.88 8.11 -20.95
CA TRP A 295 7.83 7.58 -19.59
C TRP A 295 9.18 7.68 -18.89
N ILE A 296 10.27 7.31 -19.58
CA ILE A 296 11.64 7.46 -19.06
C ILE A 296 11.97 8.93 -18.77
N ASP A 297 11.62 9.87 -19.67
CA ASP A 297 11.83 11.31 -19.45
C ASP A 297 11.07 11.81 -18.22
N PHE A 298 9.81 11.37 -18.04
CA PHE A 298 9.05 11.64 -16.82
C PHE A 298 9.76 11.11 -15.58
N GLY A 299 10.17 9.85 -15.56
CA GLY A 299 10.83 9.22 -14.42
C GLY A 299 12.12 9.91 -14.01
N ILE A 300 12.96 10.30 -14.97
CA ILE A 300 14.22 11.05 -14.72
C ILE A 300 13.92 12.38 -14.02
N LYS A 301 12.96 13.16 -14.53
CA LYS A 301 12.58 14.45 -13.93
C LYS A 301 11.94 14.27 -12.56
N TRP A 302 11.11 13.25 -12.43
CA TRP A 302 10.39 12.96 -11.19
C TRP A 302 11.34 12.56 -10.04
N VAL A 303 12.32 11.69 -10.30
CA VAL A 303 13.34 11.30 -9.30
C VAL A 303 14.09 12.51 -8.76
N GLY A 304 14.48 13.44 -9.64
CA GLY A 304 15.18 14.66 -9.26
C GLY A 304 14.31 15.70 -8.53
N ASN A 305 13.01 15.54 -8.47
CA ASN A 305 12.07 16.53 -7.94
C ASN A 305 11.48 16.08 -6.60
N ASN A 306 12.13 16.42 -5.48
CA ASN A 306 11.67 16.08 -4.12
C ASN A 306 10.99 17.29 -3.48
N LYS A 307 9.65 17.33 -3.48
CA LYS A 307 8.82 18.45 -2.97
C LYS A 307 7.93 18.01 -1.81
N GLN A 308 7.41 18.99 -1.05
CA GLN A 308 6.50 18.73 0.07
C GLN A 308 5.19 18.06 -0.38
N VAL A 309 4.65 18.49 -1.52
CA VAL A 309 3.58 17.80 -2.24
C VAL A 309 4.21 16.95 -3.32
N ASP A 310 3.98 15.66 -3.32
CA ASP A 310 4.52 14.74 -4.31
C ASP A 310 3.42 13.84 -4.88
N PHE A 311 3.68 13.24 -6.03
CA PHE A 311 2.72 12.36 -6.67
C PHE A 311 3.43 11.33 -7.56
N ALA A 312 2.83 10.17 -7.70
CA ALA A 312 3.07 9.25 -8.80
C ALA A 312 1.75 9.07 -9.57
N ASN A 313 1.84 8.89 -10.87
CA ASN A 313 0.67 8.69 -11.72
C ASN A 313 1.15 8.07 -13.04
N GLY A 314 0.62 6.90 -13.40
CA GLY A 314 1.08 6.21 -14.62
C GLY A 314 0.69 4.74 -14.67
N PHE A 315 1.38 4.00 -15.55
CA PHE A 315 1.34 2.54 -15.63
C PHE A 315 2.62 2.01 -15.03
N ILE A 316 2.57 1.57 -13.75
CA ILE A 316 3.78 1.46 -12.93
C ILE A 316 4.10 0.00 -12.59
N GLU A 317 3.31 -0.63 -11.71
CA GLU A 317 3.60 -1.96 -11.22
C GLU A 317 3.10 -3.05 -12.16
N VAL A 318 3.86 -4.13 -12.26
CA VAL A 318 3.61 -5.20 -13.23
C VAL A 318 3.13 -6.51 -12.60
N TYR A 319 2.84 -6.51 -11.31
CA TYR A 319 2.50 -7.73 -10.54
C TYR A 319 1.21 -8.41 -11.00
N ARG A 320 0.27 -7.65 -11.58
CA ARG A 320 -1.02 -8.17 -12.07
C ARG A 320 -0.89 -8.89 -13.40
N ASP A 321 0.16 -8.63 -14.16
CA ASP A 321 0.49 -9.41 -15.36
C ASP A 321 1.32 -10.64 -14.98
N ALA A 322 0.87 -11.82 -15.36
CA ALA A 322 1.60 -13.08 -15.09
C ALA A 322 2.98 -13.13 -15.77
N ARG A 323 3.19 -12.35 -16.85
CA ARG A 323 4.49 -12.18 -17.52
C ARG A 323 5.37 -11.12 -16.84
N GLY A 324 4.81 -10.26 -15.99
CA GLY A 324 5.53 -9.13 -15.39
C GLY A 324 5.94 -8.05 -16.40
N ALA A 325 5.15 -7.80 -17.43
CA ALA A 325 5.46 -6.85 -18.50
C ALA A 325 4.50 -5.66 -18.59
N LYS A 326 3.23 -5.86 -18.24
CA LYS A 326 2.17 -4.84 -18.34
C LYS A 326 2.03 -4.07 -17.02
N GLY A 327 2.17 -2.75 -17.10
CA GLY A 327 1.98 -1.86 -15.97
C GLY A 327 0.49 -1.60 -15.68
N THR A 328 0.12 -1.66 -14.40
CA THR A 328 -1.22 -1.29 -13.96
C THR A 328 -1.35 0.22 -13.82
N SER A 329 -2.54 0.75 -14.08
CA SER A 329 -2.88 2.14 -13.81
C SER A 329 -2.83 2.40 -12.30
N GLN A 330 -1.97 3.30 -11.87
CA GLN A 330 -1.71 3.61 -10.46
C GLN A 330 -1.50 5.09 -10.25
N SER A 331 -1.96 5.60 -9.12
CA SER A 331 -1.63 6.96 -8.70
C SER A 331 -1.70 7.14 -7.21
N PHE A 332 -0.79 7.94 -6.67
CA PHE A 332 -0.96 8.55 -5.36
C PHE A 332 -0.65 10.05 -5.40
N VAL A 333 -1.25 10.79 -4.49
CA VAL A 333 -0.85 12.15 -4.14
C VAL A 333 -0.56 12.17 -2.65
N SER A 334 0.62 12.62 -2.29
CA SER A 334 1.10 12.59 -0.91
C SER A 334 1.59 13.97 -0.46
N VAL A 335 1.61 14.13 0.86
CA VAL A 335 2.24 15.24 1.54
C VAL A 335 3.31 14.72 2.48
N THR A 336 4.39 15.48 2.65
CA THR A 336 5.49 15.08 3.53
C THR A 336 5.00 14.95 4.97
N ASP A 337 5.31 13.82 5.61
CA ASP A 337 5.26 13.69 7.07
C ASP A 337 6.46 14.41 7.67
N GLU A 338 6.26 15.65 8.12
CA GLU A 338 7.32 16.52 8.62
C GLU A 338 8.01 15.96 9.85
N GLN A 339 7.28 15.21 10.68
CA GLN A 339 7.84 14.66 11.91
C GLN A 339 8.84 13.55 11.62
N LEU A 340 8.41 12.55 10.85
CA LEU A 340 9.26 11.41 10.51
C LEU A 340 10.39 11.82 9.55
N ASN A 341 10.13 12.73 8.59
CA ASN A 341 11.21 13.24 7.74
C ASN A 341 12.29 14.00 8.54
N ARG A 342 11.91 14.81 9.53
CA ARG A 342 12.92 15.44 10.42
C ARG A 342 13.73 14.40 11.20
N MET A 343 13.10 13.31 11.65
CA MET A 343 13.79 12.18 12.27
C MET A 343 14.80 11.55 11.30
N MET A 344 14.34 11.19 10.11
CA MET A 344 15.18 10.58 9.06
C MET A 344 16.33 11.50 8.63
N MET A 345 16.08 12.81 8.49
CA MET A 345 17.13 13.78 8.18
C MET A 345 18.19 13.91 9.28
N LYS A 346 17.80 13.87 10.55
CA LYS A 346 18.76 13.87 11.67
C LYS A 346 19.63 12.61 11.63
N ILE A 347 19.02 11.45 11.42
CA ILE A 347 19.74 10.17 11.26
C ILE A 347 20.69 10.24 10.06
N ALA A 348 20.21 10.74 8.90
CA ALA A 348 21.00 10.85 7.69
C ALA A 348 22.22 11.78 7.86
N ASN A 349 22.03 12.92 8.52
CA ASN A 349 23.11 13.87 8.79
C ASN A 349 24.20 13.27 9.71
N ASP A 350 23.83 12.32 10.55
CA ASP A 350 24.72 11.63 11.48
C ASP A 350 25.06 10.18 11.04
N ALA A 351 24.78 9.83 9.78
CA ALA A 351 24.97 8.47 9.28
C ALA A 351 26.40 7.94 9.49
N GLN A 352 27.41 8.80 9.39
CA GLN A 352 28.80 8.44 9.66
C GLN A 352 29.06 8.08 11.14
N TYR A 353 28.35 8.72 12.08
CA TYR A 353 28.42 8.37 13.49
C TYR A 353 27.94 6.93 13.68
N PHE A 354 26.76 6.58 13.17
CA PHE A 354 26.17 5.24 13.29
C PHE A 354 27.03 4.17 12.60
N GLU A 355 27.59 4.47 11.42
CA GLU A 355 28.54 3.62 10.72
C GLU A 355 29.79 3.30 11.58
N ASN A 356 30.36 4.36 12.21
CA ASN A 356 31.54 4.22 13.04
C ASN A 356 31.29 3.36 14.30
N HIS A 357 30.05 3.37 14.81
CA HIS A 357 29.63 2.62 16.01
C HIS A 357 29.02 1.24 15.67
N ALA A 358 28.92 0.89 14.39
CA ALA A 358 28.47 -0.44 13.99
C ALA A 358 29.41 -1.55 14.49
N PRO A 359 28.88 -2.74 14.87
CA PRO A 359 29.65 -3.78 15.57
C PRO A 359 30.58 -4.59 14.68
N TRP A 360 30.60 -4.34 13.38
CA TRP A 360 31.44 -5.06 12.43
C TRP A 360 32.89 -4.54 12.34
N ALA A 361 33.76 -5.34 11.72
CA ALA A 361 35.18 -5.02 11.58
C ALA A 361 35.43 -3.74 10.74
N GLU A 362 36.50 -2.99 11.08
CA GLU A 362 36.88 -1.72 10.45
C GLU A 362 37.00 -1.82 8.90
N MET A 363 37.40 -2.98 8.39
CA MET A 363 37.51 -3.19 6.95
C MET A 363 36.16 -3.09 6.20
N TYR A 364 35.04 -3.27 6.92
CA TYR A 364 33.68 -3.16 6.36
C TYR A 364 33.03 -1.80 6.69
N LYS A 365 33.68 -0.92 7.44
CA LYS A 365 33.17 0.42 7.72
C LYS A 365 33.35 1.34 6.52
N LYS A 366 32.26 1.97 6.12
CA LYS A 366 32.19 2.89 4.99
C LYS A 366 32.58 4.29 5.44
N GLN A 367 33.36 5.00 4.64
CA GLN A 367 33.67 6.41 4.84
C GLN A 367 32.85 7.25 3.87
N GLY A 368 32.32 8.39 4.33
CA GLY A 368 31.47 9.25 3.52
C GLY A 368 30.12 8.60 3.20
N VAL A 369 29.46 8.06 4.24
CA VAL A 369 28.13 7.43 4.09
C VAL A 369 27.17 8.39 3.42
N GLN A 370 26.58 7.97 2.31
CA GLN A 370 25.51 8.68 1.61
C GLN A 370 24.23 7.87 1.79
N PRO A 371 23.33 8.29 2.69
CA PRO A 371 22.06 7.60 2.86
C PRO A 371 21.21 7.65 1.60
N PRO A 372 20.39 6.64 1.33
CA PRO A 372 19.44 6.68 0.24
C PRO A 372 18.43 7.82 0.44
N LEU A 373 17.86 8.31 -0.66
CA LEU A 373 16.78 9.29 -0.60
C LEU A 373 15.48 8.59 -0.15
N ALA A 374 15.22 8.65 1.13
CA ALA A 374 14.01 8.11 1.73
C ALA A 374 13.08 9.25 2.15
N LYS A 375 11.77 9.08 1.94
CA LYS A 375 10.76 10.09 2.20
C LYS A 375 9.56 9.51 2.92
N ALA A 376 9.31 9.97 4.13
CA ALA A 376 8.09 9.68 4.85
C ALA A 376 6.96 10.59 4.36
N VAL A 377 5.85 10.00 3.96
CA VAL A 377 4.71 10.70 3.38
C VAL A 377 3.39 10.20 3.97
N GLU A 378 2.41 11.09 3.94
CA GLU A 378 1.02 10.78 4.22
C GLU A 378 0.24 10.92 2.92
N THR A 379 -0.49 9.88 2.52
CA THR A 379 -1.28 9.91 1.30
C THR A 379 -2.58 10.67 1.49
N VAL A 380 -2.84 11.61 0.58
CA VAL A 380 -4.13 12.29 0.46
C VAL A 380 -5.09 11.41 -0.34
N ILE A 381 -4.58 10.80 -1.40
CA ILE A 381 -5.34 9.87 -2.25
C ILE A 381 -4.42 8.81 -2.84
N GLU A 382 -4.95 7.61 -2.93
CA GLU A 382 -4.42 6.49 -3.72
C GLU A 382 -5.55 5.96 -4.61
N THR A 383 -5.24 5.69 -5.88
CA THR A 383 -6.17 5.17 -6.89
C THR A 383 -5.49 4.15 -7.80
N GLY A 384 -6.27 3.41 -8.55
CA GLY A 384 -5.75 2.31 -9.36
C GLY A 384 -5.18 1.21 -8.47
N ASP A 385 -4.14 0.54 -8.91
CA ASP A 385 -3.54 -0.61 -8.21
C ASP A 385 -2.68 -0.22 -6.98
N PHE A 386 -2.74 1.00 -6.50
CA PHE A 386 -2.26 1.34 -5.17
C PHE A 386 -3.32 0.98 -4.13
N ALA A 387 -2.99 0.03 -3.26
CA ALA A 387 -3.80 -0.24 -2.09
C ALA A 387 -3.59 0.88 -1.05
N VAL A 388 -4.67 1.50 -0.57
CA VAL A 388 -4.60 2.60 0.41
C VAL A 388 -3.98 2.19 1.77
N THR A 389 -3.53 0.98 1.88
CA THR A 389 -2.82 0.45 3.05
C THR A 389 -1.38 0.03 2.75
N ILE A 390 -0.82 0.47 1.62
CA ILE A 390 0.58 0.23 1.31
C ILE A 390 1.49 0.86 2.36
N VAL A 391 2.57 0.19 2.71
CA VAL A 391 3.50 0.62 3.76
C VAL A 391 4.71 1.33 3.19
N GLY A 392 5.22 0.85 2.07
CA GLY A 392 6.39 1.41 1.39
C GLY A 392 6.37 1.17 -0.11
N ASP A 393 7.14 1.96 -0.84
CA ASP A 393 7.33 1.83 -2.27
C ASP A 393 8.69 2.41 -2.70
N ASN A 394 9.33 1.83 -3.70
CA ASN A 394 10.61 2.28 -4.24
C ASN A 394 10.56 2.42 -5.76
N LEU A 395 10.39 3.63 -6.23
CA LEU A 395 10.17 3.97 -7.64
C LEU A 395 11.28 4.88 -8.20
N PRO A 396 11.49 4.89 -9.52
CA PRO A 396 10.86 4.09 -10.57
C PRO A 396 11.42 2.67 -10.67
N ASN A 397 10.74 1.79 -11.43
CA ASN A 397 11.15 0.40 -11.63
C ASN A 397 12.18 0.23 -12.76
N GLU A 398 12.35 1.22 -13.63
CA GLU A 398 13.19 1.17 -14.82
C GLU A 398 14.68 1.23 -14.46
N ASN A 399 15.42 0.16 -14.76
CA ASN A 399 16.85 0.05 -14.44
C ASN A 399 17.69 1.20 -15.01
N GLU A 400 17.38 1.69 -16.23
CA GLU A 400 18.12 2.80 -16.83
C GLU A 400 17.99 4.12 -16.03
N ILE A 401 16.92 4.28 -15.25
CA ILE A 401 16.76 5.42 -14.35
C ILE A 401 17.43 5.12 -13.02
N ARG A 402 17.18 3.95 -12.44
CA ARG A 402 17.71 3.55 -11.13
C ARG A 402 19.23 3.62 -11.06
N GLU A 403 19.90 3.06 -12.07
CA GLU A 403 21.36 3.01 -12.11
C GLU A 403 22.01 4.39 -12.25
N LYS A 404 21.38 5.32 -12.99
CA LYS A 404 21.99 6.59 -13.33
C LYS A 404 21.50 7.77 -12.51
N TYR A 405 20.24 7.76 -12.12
CA TYR A 405 19.57 8.87 -11.44
C TYR A 405 19.07 8.52 -10.04
N GLY A 406 19.07 7.23 -9.67
CA GLY A 406 18.59 6.73 -8.38
C GLY A 406 17.08 6.48 -8.34
N THR A 407 16.57 6.37 -7.13
CA THR A 407 15.16 6.09 -6.83
C THR A 407 14.65 7.00 -5.71
N LYS A 408 13.34 7.05 -5.54
CA LYS A 408 12.69 7.57 -4.33
C LYS A 408 12.08 6.41 -3.56
N SER A 409 12.50 6.25 -2.31
CA SER A 409 11.83 5.34 -1.36
C SER A 409 10.79 6.11 -0.58
N TYR A 410 9.54 5.63 -0.58
CA TYR A 410 8.42 6.22 0.14
C TYR A 410 8.01 5.35 1.31
N PHE A 411 7.71 5.99 2.45
CA PHE A 411 7.06 5.39 3.61
C PHE A 411 5.71 6.04 3.80
N PHE A 412 4.66 5.25 3.69
CA PHE A 412 3.27 5.70 3.81
C PHE A 412 2.83 5.64 5.27
N THR A 413 3.22 6.67 6.03
CA THR A 413 3.05 6.71 7.49
C THR A 413 1.58 6.78 7.92
N GLY A 414 0.73 7.46 7.13
CA GLY A 414 -0.70 7.53 7.39
C GLY A 414 -1.37 6.15 7.40
N SER A 415 -1.05 5.32 6.40
CA SER A 415 -1.55 3.94 6.29
C SER A 415 -1.04 3.07 7.44
N THR A 416 0.25 3.14 7.72
CA THR A 416 0.89 2.37 8.81
C THR A 416 0.27 2.71 10.17
N ARG A 417 0.09 4.00 10.47
CA ARG A 417 -0.54 4.45 11.72
C ARG A 417 -2.00 4.01 11.82
N ALA A 418 -2.76 4.11 10.73
CA ALA A 418 -4.15 3.68 10.68
C ALA A 418 -4.29 2.16 10.93
N LEU A 419 -3.43 1.35 10.31
CA LEU A 419 -3.37 -0.09 10.52
C LEU A 419 -3.01 -0.45 11.97
N ASN A 420 -1.98 0.19 12.52
CA ASN A 420 -1.54 -0.03 13.89
C ASN A 420 -2.63 0.35 14.90
N ALA A 421 -3.34 1.46 14.67
CA ALA A 421 -4.45 1.89 15.50
C ALA A 421 -5.65 0.93 15.43
N ALA A 422 -5.95 0.40 14.24
CA ALA A 422 -7.06 -0.52 14.03
C ALA A 422 -6.79 -1.93 14.61
N ARG A 423 -5.57 -2.44 14.44
CA ARG A 423 -5.14 -3.76 14.95
C ARG A 423 -4.81 -3.73 16.44
N GLY A 424 -4.39 -2.60 16.94
CA GLY A 424 -3.41 -2.43 18.00
C GLY A 424 -3.79 -2.83 19.41
N ALA A 425 -5.04 -2.74 19.86
CA ALA A 425 -5.34 -3.03 21.26
C ALA A 425 -5.47 -4.55 21.53
N GLY A 426 -6.14 -5.29 20.64
CA GLY A 426 -6.40 -6.71 20.84
C GLY A 426 -5.13 -7.57 20.74
N SER A 427 -4.34 -7.42 19.68
CA SER A 427 -3.14 -8.25 19.50
C SER A 427 -2.03 -7.90 20.49
N ARG A 428 -1.90 -6.63 20.92
CA ARG A 428 -0.95 -6.26 21.98
C ARG A 428 -1.22 -7.01 23.27
N GLY A 429 -2.43 -6.92 23.78
CA GLY A 429 -2.79 -7.60 25.03
C GLY A 429 -2.72 -9.12 24.94
N GLU A 430 -3.08 -9.69 23.77
CA GLU A 430 -3.08 -11.14 23.56
C GLU A 430 -1.66 -11.73 23.51
N PHE A 431 -0.71 -11.02 22.90
CA PHE A 431 0.65 -11.53 22.66
C PHE A 431 1.73 -10.93 23.56
N SER A 432 1.39 -10.03 24.49
CA SER A 432 2.31 -9.58 25.54
C SER A 432 2.40 -10.62 26.65
N TYR A 433 3.63 -10.89 27.10
CA TYR A 433 3.89 -11.85 28.18
C TYR A 433 3.28 -11.39 29.51
N ASP A 434 3.33 -10.08 29.80
CA ASP A 434 2.78 -9.49 31.00
C ASP A 434 2.25 -8.05 30.77
N LYS A 435 1.72 -7.46 31.84
CA LYS A 435 1.18 -6.11 31.85
C LYS A 435 2.25 -5.02 31.62
N THR A 436 3.47 -5.25 32.06
CA THR A 436 4.58 -4.30 31.90
C THR A 436 4.93 -4.15 30.44
N GLU A 437 5.05 -5.28 29.72
CA GLU A 437 5.25 -5.28 28.27
C GLU A 437 4.10 -4.58 27.53
N GLU A 438 2.84 -4.90 27.90
CA GLU A 438 1.66 -4.28 27.28
C GLU A 438 1.67 -2.74 27.45
N GLU A 439 2.00 -2.24 28.65
CA GLU A 439 2.05 -0.82 28.95
C GLU A 439 3.18 -0.08 28.23
N ILE A 440 4.36 -0.68 28.14
CA ILE A 440 5.49 -0.13 27.39
C ILE A 440 5.14 -0.06 25.90
N LEU A 441 4.59 -1.12 25.34
CA LEU A 441 4.15 -1.14 23.93
C LEU A 441 3.00 -0.17 23.66
N LYS A 442 2.12 0.06 24.62
CA LYS A 442 1.06 1.06 24.50
C LYS A 442 1.62 2.48 24.48
N LYS A 443 2.64 2.76 25.31
CA LYS A 443 3.21 4.10 25.46
C LYS A 443 4.20 4.44 24.34
N TYR A 444 5.10 3.53 24.00
CA TYR A 444 6.24 3.79 23.12
C TYR A 444 6.19 3.01 21.79
N GLY A 445 5.25 2.11 21.62
CA GLY A 445 5.25 1.19 20.48
C GLY A 445 5.16 1.87 19.11
N GLN A 446 4.45 2.99 19.00
CA GLN A 446 4.38 3.74 17.73
C GLN A 446 5.70 4.47 17.45
N GLU A 447 6.28 5.12 18.47
CA GLU A 447 7.57 5.79 18.33
C GLU A 447 8.70 4.79 18.00
N ALA A 448 8.69 3.62 18.63
CA ALA A 448 9.61 2.54 18.32
C ALA A 448 9.45 2.03 16.88
N SER A 449 8.22 1.90 16.39
CA SER A 449 7.96 1.50 14.99
C SER A 449 8.45 2.55 13.99
N ASP A 450 8.17 3.84 14.23
CA ASP A 450 8.63 4.94 13.39
C ASP A 450 10.16 5.00 13.37
N LEU A 451 10.81 4.81 14.54
CA LEU A 451 12.27 4.79 14.66
C LEU A 451 12.88 3.56 13.95
N THR A 452 12.26 2.36 14.09
CA THR A 452 12.70 1.17 13.38
C THR A 452 12.76 1.44 11.88
N THR A 453 11.67 1.95 11.32
CA THR A 453 11.59 2.31 9.90
C THR A 453 12.68 3.31 9.52
N ALA A 454 12.84 4.39 10.28
CA ALA A 454 13.81 5.43 9.97
C ALA A 454 15.26 4.91 9.99
N LEU A 455 15.65 4.12 10.99
CA LEU A 455 16.99 3.54 11.09
C LEU A 455 17.22 2.44 10.05
N HIS A 456 16.25 1.58 9.82
CA HIS A 456 16.29 0.52 8.79
C HIS A 456 16.61 1.12 7.41
N GLU A 457 15.87 2.13 7.00
CA GLU A 457 16.00 2.68 5.65
C GLU A 457 17.21 3.60 5.49
N VAL A 458 17.44 4.49 6.47
CA VAL A 458 18.45 5.52 6.32
C VAL A 458 19.86 4.96 6.52
N ILE A 459 20.08 4.22 7.59
CA ILE A 459 21.40 3.66 7.91
C ILE A 459 21.47 2.15 7.74
N GLY A 460 20.35 1.43 7.82
CA GLY A 460 20.28 0.00 7.57
C GLY A 460 20.82 -0.33 6.17
N HIS A 461 20.12 0.07 5.12
CA HIS A 461 20.56 -0.16 3.75
C HIS A 461 21.77 0.69 3.33
N GLY A 462 21.93 1.89 3.93
CA GLY A 462 23.01 2.82 3.56
C GLY A 462 24.39 2.47 4.06
N SER A 463 24.52 1.59 5.07
CA SER A 463 25.76 1.32 5.81
C SER A 463 26.58 0.14 5.27
N GLY A 464 27.83 0.08 5.73
CA GLY A 464 28.78 -0.99 5.39
C GLY A 464 29.34 -0.90 3.99
N LYS A 465 30.51 -1.47 3.80
CA LYS A 465 31.15 -1.65 2.48
C LYS A 465 31.61 -3.08 2.28
N VAL A 466 31.59 -3.53 1.06
CA VAL A 466 32.07 -4.85 0.68
C VAL A 466 33.60 -4.87 0.50
N ASN A 467 34.18 -6.07 0.57
CA ASN A 467 35.59 -6.28 0.29
C ASN A 467 35.88 -5.96 -1.18
N PRO A 468 36.94 -5.19 -1.50
CA PRO A 468 37.31 -4.89 -2.88
C PRO A 468 37.60 -6.11 -3.77
N LYS A 469 37.72 -7.29 -3.20
CA LYS A 469 37.83 -8.55 -3.97
C LYS A 469 36.56 -8.89 -4.74
N LEU A 470 35.39 -8.44 -4.26
CA LEU A 470 34.12 -8.64 -4.97
C LEU A 470 34.08 -7.70 -6.15
N THR A 471 34.05 -8.26 -7.35
CA THR A 471 34.04 -7.50 -8.63
C THR A 471 32.63 -7.27 -9.16
N GLN A 472 31.63 -7.89 -8.54
CA GLN A 472 30.23 -7.76 -8.87
C GLN A 472 29.43 -7.40 -7.61
N ASP A 473 28.18 -7.04 -7.78
CA ASP A 473 27.27 -6.78 -6.68
C ASP A 473 27.14 -8.02 -5.76
N PRO A 474 27.09 -7.84 -4.42
CA PRO A 474 26.92 -8.95 -3.48
C PRO A 474 25.75 -9.88 -3.79
N SER A 475 24.64 -9.36 -4.34
CA SER A 475 23.49 -10.18 -4.76
C SER A 475 23.86 -11.28 -5.75
N THR A 476 24.83 -11.02 -6.64
CA THR A 476 25.31 -12.02 -7.60
C THR A 476 25.99 -13.20 -6.91
N TYR A 477 26.67 -12.97 -5.79
CA TYR A 477 27.35 -14.01 -5.02
C TYR A 477 26.39 -14.72 -4.08
N LEU A 478 25.51 -13.99 -3.39
CA LEU A 478 24.61 -14.49 -2.34
C LEU A 478 23.28 -15.02 -2.88
N LYS A 479 22.96 -14.72 -4.15
CA LYS A 479 21.81 -15.24 -4.91
C LYS A 479 20.47 -15.08 -4.16
N GLU A 480 19.70 -16.18 -4.06
CA GLU A 480 18.38 -16.23 -3.45
C GLU A 480 18.34 -15.90 -1.95
N TYR A 481 19.47 -15.83 -1.29
CA TYR A 481 19.58 -15.46 0.14
C TYR A 481 19.93 -13.99 0.36
N TYR A 482 20.23 -13.23 -0.72
CA TYR A 482 20.68 -11.85 -0.59
C TYR A 482 19.61 -10.95 0.05
N SER A 483 18.36 -11.04 -0.38
CA SER A 483 17.28 -10.20 0.16
C SER A 483 17.05 -10.47 1.64
N THR A 484 16.95 -11.71 2.05
CA THR A 484 16.83 -12.08 3.48
C THR A 484 17.99 -11.53 4.31
N LEU A 485 19.24 -11.61 3.80
CA LEU A 485 20.41 -11.06 4.50
C LEU A 485 20.33 -9.54 4.62
N GLU A 486 19.96 -8.85 3.54
CA GLU A 486 19.95 -7.39 3.50
C GLU A 486 18.86 -6.79 4.40
N GLU A 487 17.67 -7.40 4.41
CA GLU A 487 16.59 -7.02 5.31
C GLU A 487 16.96 -7.28 6.78
N ALA A 488 17.51 -8.44 7.08
CA ALA A 488 18.01 -8.76 8.43
C ALA A 488 19.07 -7.77 8.90
N ARG A 489 19.99 -7.38 8.01
CA ARG A 489 21.05 -6.40 8.31
C ARG A 489 20.48 -5.01 8.58
N ALA A 490 19.47 -4.60 7.82
CA ALA A 490 18.81 -3.32 7.99
C ALA A 490 18.00 -3.27 9.31
N ASP A 491 17.25 -4.31 9.63
CA ASP A 491 16.53 -4.45 10.90
C ASP A 491 17.49 -4.46 12.10
N LEU A 492 18.57 -5.23 12.00
CA LEU A 492 19.58 -5.28 13.06
C LEU A 492 20.32 -3.98 13.29
N MET A 493 20.49 -3.13 12.26
CA MET A 493 21.01 -1.76 12.42
C MET A 493 20.07 -0.91 13.26
N ALA A 494 18.76 -1.04 13.11
CA ALA A 494 17.80 -0.36 13.96
C ALA A 494 17.87 -0.88 15.40
N TYR A 495 17.88 -2.21 15.58
CA TYR A 495 17.93 -2.84 16.91
C TYR A 495 19.27 -2.59 17.63
N TRP A 496 20.38 -2.46 16.90
CA TRP A 496 21.69 -2.11 17.48
C TRP A 496 21.70 -0.68 18.01
N ASN A 497 21.25 0.26 17.20
CA ASN A 497 21.38 1.69 17.51
C ASN A 497 20.31 2.21 18.47
N VAL A 498 19.18 1.51 18.68
CA VAL A 498 18.09 2.00 19.54
C VAL A 498 18.52 2.25 21.01
N TRP A 499 19.55 1.54 21.49
CA TRP A 499 20.10 1.72 22.83
C TRP A 499 21.12 2.86 22.94
N ASP A 500 21.48 3.50 21.83
CA ASP A 500 22.44 4.59 21.85
C ASP A 500 21.77 5.87 22.38
N PRO A 501 22.24 6.44 23.51
CA PRO A 501 21.70 7.67 24.07
C PRO A 501 21.90 8.89 23.15
N HIS A 502 22.69 8.75 22.10
CA HIS A 502 22.84 9.77 21.08
C HIS A 502 21.52 10.11 20.37
N LEU A 503 20.64 9.12 20.17
CA LEU A 503 19.30 9.33 19.60
C LEU A 503 18.45 10.31 20.42
N GLU A 504 18.52 10.20 21.75
CA GLU A 504 17.84 11.15 22.65
C GLU A 504 18.51 12.53 22.62
N THR A 505 19.84 12.58 22.60
CA THR A 505 20.62 13.82 22.48
C THR A 505 20.29 14.58 21.20
N LEU A 506 20.09 13.88 20.09
CA LEU A 506 19.64 14.46 18.81
C LEU A 506 18.15 14.86 18.84
N GLY A 507 17.42 14.53 19.90
CA GLY A 507 15.97 14.73 19.97
C GLY A 507 15.22 13.96 18.86
N ILE A 508 15.68 12.74 18.60
CA ILE A 508 15.05 11.83 17.65
C ILE A 508 13.94 11.06 18.35
N ILE A 509 14.16 10.68 19.60
CA ILE A 509 13.22 9.95 20.46
C ILE A 509 12.93 10.69 21.75
N SER A 510 11.79 10.37 22.36
CA SER A 510 11.30 11.02 23.58
C SER A 510 12.00 10.53 24.84
N GLU A 511 12.34 9.23 24.88
CA GLU A 511 12.97 8.56 26.01
C GLU A 511 13.62 7.25 25.54
N ASN A 512 14.94 7.11 25.79
CA ASN A 512 15.73 6.03 25.19
C ASN A 512 15.32 4.63 25.67
N GLU A 513 15.26 4.41 26.99
CA GLU A 513 15.03 3.06 27.55
C GLU A 513 13.65 2.50 27.19
N GLY A 514 12.60 3.30 27.25
CA GLY A 514 11.23 2.90 26.95
C GLY A 514 11.03 2.58 25.47
N VAL A 515 11.60 3.41 24.58
CA VAL A 515 11.56 3.20 23.14
C VAL A 515 12.36 1.95 22.76
N ALA A 516 13.56 1.78 23.33
CA ALA A 516 14.38 0.59 23.09
C ALA A 516 13.72 -0.69 23.55
N LYS A 517 13.12 -0.72 24.74
CA LYS A 517 12.33 -1.87 25.22
C LYS A 517 11.14 -2.17 24.32
N ALA A 518 10.41 -1.13 23.89
CA ALA A 518 9.26 -1.31 22.99
C ALA A 518 9.69 -1.91 21.65
N MET A 519 10.79 -1.44 21.06
CA MET A 519 11.35 -1.99 19.82
C MET A 519 11.74 -3.46 19.99
N TYR A 520 12.40 -3.80 21.09
CA TYR A 520 12.83 -5.18 21.34
C TYR A 520 11.65 -6.12 21.61
N TYR A 521 10.61 -5.68 22.31
CA TYR A 521 9.37 -6.46 22.46
C TYR A 521 8.68 -6.69 21.10
N GLN A 522 8.66 -5.70 20.22
CA GLN A 522 8.13 -5.85 18.87
C GLN A 522 8.95 -6.86 18.05
N ALA A 523 10.27 -6.73 18.07
CA ALA A 523 11.20 -7.62 17.38
C ALA A 523 11.07 -9.07 17.88
N ALA A 524 11.11 -9.29 19.20
CA ALA A 524 11.06 -10.63 19.80
C ALA A 524 9.77 -11.39 19.46
N ARG A 525 8.61 -10.72 19.45
CA ARG A 525 7.32 -11.36 19.17
C ARG A 525 6.96 -11.50 17.70
N ALA A 526 7.65 -10.78 16.80
CA ALA A 526 7.35 -10.78 15.37
C ALA A 526 7.35 -12.19 14.74
N PRO A 527 8.35 -13.07 15.02
CA PRO A 527 8.36 -14.45 14.51
C PRO A 527 7.15 -15.27 14.95
N LEU A 528 6.60 -15.00 16.14
CA LEU A 528 5.41 -15.68 16.64
C LEU A 528 4.14 -15.17 15.91
N THR A 529 3.93 -13.87 15.89
CA THR A 529 2.68 -13.27 15.37
C THR A 529 2.55 -13.40 13.85
N GLN A 530 3.67 -13.42 13.11
CA GLN A 530 3.65 -13.58 11.64
C GLN A 530 3.13 -14.96 11.21
N LEU A 531 3.16 -15.98 12.06
CA LEU A 531 2.67 -17.32 11.74
C LEU A 531 1.16 -17.35 11.41
N ASN A 532 0.40 -16.33 11.82
CA ASN A 532 -1.02 -16.20 11.44
C ASN A 532 -1.25 -16.18 9.93
N SER A 533 -0.33 -15.64 9.16
CA SER A 533 -0.44 -15.54 7.69
C SER A 533 0.08 -16.77 6.93
N ASN A 534 0.73 -17.71 7.61
CA ASN A 534 1.35 -18.86 6.97
C ASN A 534 0.41 -20.06 6.94
N LYS A 535 0.47 -20.86 5.87
CA LYS A 535 -0.23 -22.15 5.79
C LYS A 535 0.47 -23.22 6.61
N ARG A 536 -0.30 -24.18 7.11
CA ARG A 536 0.24 -25.28 7.89
C ARG A 536 1.16 -26.16 7.05
N GLY A 537 2.37 -26.47 7.60
CA GLY A 537 3.35 -27.33 6.95
C GLY A 537 4.18 -26.66 5.85
N GLU A 538 3.99 -25.39 5.62
CA GLU A 538 4.79 -24.59 4.68
C GLU A 538 6.03 -24.00 5.37
N GLN A 539 7.02 -23.68 4.55
CA GLN A 539 8.19 -22.93 4.97
C GLN A 539 7.91 -21.43 4.85
N LEU A 540 8.68 -20.61 5.54
CA LEU A 540 8.69 -19.17 5.31
C LEU A 540 9.37 -18.88 3.97
N GLU A 541 8.66 -18.20 3.08
CA GLU A 541 9.14 -17.87 1.73
C GLU A 541 9.45 -16.38 1.56
N GLU A 542 8.80 -15.53 2.34
CA GLU A 542 8.94 -14.09 2.27
C GLU A 542 10.14 -13.63 3.11
N ASP A 543 10.96 -12.74 2.55
CA ASP A 543 12.27 -12.38 3.08
C ASP A 543 12.20 -11.70 4.47
N HIS A 544 11.23 -10.81 4.69
CA HIS A 544 11.03 -10.18 6.01
C HIS A 544 10.50 -11.17 7.07
N GLN A 545 9.82 -12.24 6.68
CA GLN A 545 9.45 -13.28 7.64
C GLN A 545 10.64 -14.16 8.02
N ARG A 546 11.49 -14.46 7.02
CA ARG A 546 12.73 -15.20 7.22
C ARG A 546 13.71 -14.44 8.11
N ASP A 547 13.90 -13.15 7.86
CA ASP A 547 14.83 -12.31 8.61
C ASP A 547 14.43 -12.20 10.08
N ARG A 548 13.17 -11.85 10.37
CA ARG A 548 12.64 -11.71 11.73
C ARG A 548 12.79 -13.00 12.53
N GLN A 549 12.46 -14.13 11.90
CA GLN A 549 12.64 -15.42 12.55
C GLN A 549 14.13 -15.74 12.77
N MET A 550 14.97 -15.56 11.76
CA MET A 550 16.41 -15.79 11.83
C MET A 550 17.05 -14.96 12.94
N ILE A 551 16.71 -13.70 13.08
CA ILE A 551 17.24 -12.81 14.12
C ILE A 551 16.94 -13.39 15.51
N VAL A 552 15.68 -13.70 15.79
CA VAL A 552 15.27 -14.13 17.13
C VAL A 552 15.77 -15.53 17.46
N GLU A 553 15.65 -16.49 16.54
CA GLU A 553 16.11 -17.88 16.75
C GLU A 553 17.64 -17.94 16.90
N TYR A 554 18.39 -17.13 16.12
CA TYR A 554 19.85 -17.01 16.29
C TYR A 554 20.21 -16.48 17.68
N ILE A 555 19.56 -15.41 18.14
CA ILE A 555 19.85 -14.79 19.44
C ILE A 555 19.55 -15.79 20.57
N MET A 556 18.44 -16.51 20.51
CA MET A 556 18.09 -17.55 21.49
C MET A 556 19.14 -18.68 21.54
N ASP A 557 19.61 -19.13 20.38
CA ASP A 557 20.64 -20.22 20.29
C ASP A 557 22.02 -19.75 20.75
N LYS A 558 22.45 -18.55 20.32
CA LYS A 558 23.83 -18.08 20.56
C LYS A 558 24.05 -17.35 21.88
N VAL A 559 22.96 -16.77 22.43
CA VAL A 559 23.03 -16.01 23.70
C VAL A 559 21.95 -16.51 24.67
N PRO A 560 22.19 -17.68 25.31
CA PRO A 560 21.22 -18.23 26.26
C PRO A 560 20.90 -17.27 27.41
N GLY A 561 19.61 -17.19 27.76
CA GLY A 561 19.11 -16.28 28.78
C GLY A 561 18.92 -14.84 28.30
N SER A 562 18.86 -14.61 26.98
CA SER A 562 18.44 -13.35 26.36
C SER A 562 16.91 -13.31 26.15
N ILE A 563 16.41 -14.24 25.36
CA ILE A 563 14.99 -14.42 25.02
C ILE A 563 14.63 -15.87 25.25
N GLU A 564 13.41 -16.15 25.70
CA GLU A 564 12.89 -17.50 25.79
C GLU A 564 11.46 -17.61 25.22
N ARG A 565 11.12 -18.78 24.70
CA ARG A 565 9.76 -19.14 24.32
C ARG A 565 9.10 -19.83 25.51
N VAL A 566 8.09 -19.18 26.10
CA VAL A 566 7.46 -19.58 27.37
C VAL A 566 6.03 -20.03 27.12
N GLN A 567 5.64 -21.14 27.75
CA GLN A 567 4.24 -21.55 27.87
C GLN A 567 3.62 -20.98 29.16
N LYS A 568 2.54 -20.21 29.01
CA LYS A 568 1.80 -19.63 30.11
C LYS A 568 0.30 -19.71 29.81
N ASP A 569 -0.46 -20.32 30.73
CA ASP A 569 -1.91 -20.48 30.59
C ASP A 569 -2.33 -21.16 29.25
N GLY A 570 -1.55 -22.12 28.78
CA GLY A 570 -1.77 -22.86 27.54
C GLY A 570 -1.46 -22.07 26.25
N LYS A 571 -0.81 -20.93 26.37
CA LYS A 571 -0.42 -20.06 25.25
C LYS A 571 1.09 -19.84 25.23
N THR A 572 1.63 -19.72 24.04
CA THR A 572 3.05 -19.43 23.81
C THR A 572 3.31 -17.93 23.77
N TYR A 573 4.36 -17.49 24.44
CA TYR A 573 4.85 -16.11 24.44
C TYR A 573 6.35 -16.06 24.18
N MET A 574 6.81 -14.95 23.64
CA MET A 574 8.23 -14.62 23.58
C MET A 574 8.53 -13.69 24.76
N HIS A 575 9.43 -14.11 25.64
CA HIS A 575 9.78 -13.36 26.85
C HIS A 575 11.26 -12.95 26.83
N ILE A 576 11.52 -11.66 26.94
CA ILE A 576 12.89 -11.13 27.04
C ILE A 576 13.32 -11.20 28.49
N LEU A 577 14.30 -12.05 28.75
CA LEU A 577 14.88 -12.24 30.09
C LEU A 577 15.91 -11.17 30.42
N ASP A 578 16.69 -10.74 29.42
CA ASP A 578 17.78 -9.79 29.58
C ASP A 578 17.99 -8.98 28.30
N PHE A 579 17.68 -7.70 28.34
CA PHE A 579 17.80 -6.77 27.20
C PHE A 579 19.25 -6.59 26.74
N GLN A 580 20.22 -6.59 27.68
CA GLN A 580 21.63 -6.43 27.34
C GLN A 580 22.18 -7.68 26.63
N LYS A 581 21.76 -8.87 27.04
CA LYS A 581 22.08 -10.11 26.32
C LYS A 581 21.44 -10.15 24.95
N MET A 582 20.18 -9.70 24.82
CA MET A 582 19.54 -9.58 23.50
C MET A 582 20.33 -8.62 22.62
N HIS A 583 20.75 -7.46 23.13
CA HIS A 583 21.59 -6.50 22.43
C HIS A 583 22.94 -7.08 22.01
N GLN A 584 23.57 -7.88 22.87
CA GLN A 584 24.79 -8.62 22.52
C GLN A 584 24.55 -9.55 21.31
N GLY A 585 23.43 -10.28 21.30
CA GLY A 585 23.06 -11.16 20.20
C GLY A 585 22.79 -10.41 18.90
N VAL A 586 22.13 -9.25 18.98
CA VAL A 586 21.94 -8.33 17.84
C VAL A 586 23.29 -7.95 17.24
N GLY A 587 24.25 -7.49 18.05
CA GLY A 587 25.58 -7.11 17.58
C GLY A 587 26.37 -8.27 16.96
N MET A 588 26.28 -9.49 17.54
CA MET A 588 26.94 -10.67 17.00
C MET A 588 26.41 -11.03 15.61
N LEU A 589 25.09 -11.08 15.44
CA LEU A 589 24.49 -11.43 14.14
C LEU A 589 24.73 -10.33 13.11
N LEU A 590 24.59 -9.07 13.49
CA LEU A 590 24.83 -7.92 12.60
C LEU A 590 26.28 -7.92 12.06
N ALA A 591 27.27 -8.18 12.91
CA ALA A 591 28.67 -8.28 12.50
C ALA A 591 28.89 -9.46 11.52
N GLU A 592 28.27 -10.60 11.78
CA GLU A 592 28.38 -11.78 10.90
C GLU A 592 27.70 -11.58 9.55
N LEU A 593 26.48 -11.00 9.52
CA LEU A 593 25.82 -10.69 8.25
C LEU A 593 26.61 -9.68 7.41
N MET A 594 27.23 -8.68 8.06
CA MET A 594 28.11 -7.74 7.36
C MET A 594 29.37 -8.44 6.80
N ARG A 595 29.97 -9.36 7.54
CA ARG A 595 31.08 -10.20 7.04
C ARG A 595 30.64 -11.00 5.81
N ILE A 596 29.52 -11.69 5.91
CA ILE A 596 28.97 -12.53 4.83
C ILE A 596 28.71 -11.69 3.58
N LYS A 597 28.04 -10.53 3.72
CA LYS A 597 27.82 -9.58 2.63
C LYS A 597 29.14 -9.11 2.04
N GLY A 598 30.07 -8.72 2.91
CA GLY A 598 31.38 -8.18 2.53
C GLY A 598 32.26 -9.14 1.78
N GLU A 599 32.18 -10.45 2.05
CA GLU A 599 32.98 -11.50 1.42
C GLU A 599 32.23 -12.26 0.31
N GLY A 600 30.92 -12.06 0.15
CA GLY A 600 30.08 -12.82 -0.79
C GLY A 600 29.96 -14.30 -0.40
N ASP A 601 29.89 -14.60 0.92
CA ASP A 601 29.94 -15.96 1.48
C ASP A 601 28.57 -16.65 1.41
N TYR A 602 28.29 -17.24 0.25
CA TYR A 602 27.04 -17.92 -0.04
C TYR A 602 26.73 -19.08 0.94
N GLU A 603 27.73 -19.91 1.26
CA GLU A 603 27.48 -21.07 2.10
C GLU A 603 27.13 -20.66 3.54
N ALA A 604 27.74 -19.60 4.06
CA ALA A 604 27.44 -19.09 5.40
C ALA A 604 26.01 -18.52 5.48
N ILE A 605 25.57 -17.72 4.50
CA ILE A 605 24.16 -17.19 4.54
C ILE A 605 23.15 -18.30 4.33
N LYS A 606 23.41 -19.25 3.44
CA LYS A 606 22.55 -20.41 3.23
C LYS A 606 22.39 -21.23 4.50
N GLU A 607 23.48 -21.49 5.25
CA GLU A 607 23.43 -22.19 6.53
C GLU A 607 22.59 -21.42 7.55
N LEU A 608 22.81 -20.11 7.71
CA LEU A 608 22.08 -19.28 8.67
C LEU A 608 20.58 -19.24 8.36
N VAL A 609 20.21 -18.94 7.12
CA VAL A 609 18.80 -18.84 6.72
C VAL A 609 18.09 -20.18 6.84
N ASN A 610 18.70 -21.27 6.37
CA ASN A 610 18.09 -22.59 6.47
C ASN A 610 17.97 -23.07 7.93
N LYS A 611 18.95 -22.75 8.77
CA LYS A 611 18.90 -23.15 10.17
C LYS A 611 17.89 -22.37 11.00
N TYR A 612 17.79 -21.07 10.79
CA TYR A 612 17.04 -20.17 11.68
C TYR A 612 15.84 -19.51 11.03
N GLY A 613 15.83 -19.29 9.72
CA GLY A 613 14.85 -18.43 9.05
C GLY A 613 13.70 -19.15 8.34
N VAL A 614 13.85 -20.43 7.99
CA VAL A 614 12.92 -21.09 7.06
C VAL A 614 11.84 -21.90 7.78
N HIS A 615 12.21 -22.70 8.78
CA HIS A 615 11.32 -23.70 9.37
C HIS A 615 10.62 -23.19 10.61
N PHE A 616 9.32 -23.43 10.72
CA PHE A 616 8.53 -23.14 11.91
C PHE A 616 7.79 -24.38 12.42
N ASP A 617 7.40 -24.38 13.71
CA ASP A 617 6.59 -25.43 14.29
C ASP A 617 5.12 -25.30 13.84
N PRO A 618 4.57 -26.31 13.10
CA PRO A 618 3.17 -26.30 12.67
C PRO A 618 2.14 -26.24 13.81
N LYS A 619 2.48 -26.76 15.00
CA LYS A 619 1.59 -26.70 16.16
C LYS A 619 1.54 -25.30 16.75
N LEU A 620 2.69 -24.63 16.80
CA LEU A 620 2.77 -23.24 17.22
C LEU A 620 2.00 -22.33 16.26
N ARG A 621 2.12 -22.58 14.96
CA ARG A 621 1.32 -21.86 13.94
C ARG A 621 -0.17 -22.05 14.17
N ASP A 622 -0.63 -23.29 14.41
CA ASP A 622 -2.04 -23.57 14.66
C ASP A 622 -2.56 -22.87 15.93
N GLU A 623 -1.74 -22.84 17.00
CA GLU A 623 -2.03 -22.06 18.22
C GLU A 623 -2.20 -20.57 17.90
N VAL A 624 -1.27 -19.98 17.17
CA VAL A 624 -1.31 -18.55 16.81
C VAL A 624 -2.54 -18.23 15.99
N VAL A 625 -2.87 -19.04 14.98
CA VAL A 625 -4.08 -18.84 14.17
C VAL A 625 -5.35 -18.89 15.01
N GLU A 626 -5.44 -19.82 15.97
CA GLU A 626 -6.62 -19.91 16.85
C GLU A 626 -6.72 -18.69 17.77
N ARG A 627 -5.61 -18.18 18.27
CA ARG A 627 -5.56 -16.93 19.06
C ARG A 627 -6.04 -15.74 18.23
N PHE A 628 -5.60 -15.61 16.99
CA PHE A 628 -6.08 -14.55 16.08
C PHE A 628 -7.56 -14.70 15.73
N LYS A 629 -8.07 -15.91 15.56
CA LYS A 629 -9.52 -16.15 15.39
C LYS A 629 -10.33 -15.66 16.60
N THR A 630 -9.83 -15.94 17.82
CA THR A 630 -10.46 -15.47 19.06
C THR A 630 -10.50 -13.95 19.16
N LEU A 631 -9.47 -13.28 18.65
CA LEU A 631 -9.44 -11.81 18.54
C LEU A 631 -10.41 -11.28 17.50
N ASN A 632 -10.88 -12.14 16.59
CA ASN A 632 -11.77 -11.79 15.50
C ASN A 632 -11.31 -10.57 14.69
N LEU A 633 -10.01 -10.49 14.42
CA LEU A 633 -9.43 -9.41 13.63
C LEU A 633 -9.73 -9.61 12.14
N PRO A 634 -9.92 -8.57 11.37
CA PRO A 634 -9.99 -8.63 9.91
C PRO A 634 -8.73 -9.23 9.30
N THR A 635 -8.88 -9.92 8.18
CA THR A 635 -7.75 -10.45 7.40
C THR A 635 -7.26 -9.43 6.40
N PHE A 636 -8.19 -8.74 5.73
CA PHE A 636 -7.92 -7.75 4.70
C PHE A 636 -8.26 -6.34 5.19
N TRP A 637 -7.43 -5.37 4.79
CA TRP A 637 -7.53 -4.00 5.26
C TRP A 637 -7.54 -3.04 4.08
N HIS A 638 -8.58 -2.22 4.00
CA HIS A 638 -8.78 -1.27 2.92
C HIS A 638 -8.82 0.15 3.49
N GLY A 639 -8.03 1.05 2.94
CA GLY A 639 -7.99 2.44 3.34
C GLY A 639 -9.11 3.26 2.71
N ILE A 640 -9.60 4.24 3.46
CA ILE A 640 -10.49 5.28 2.95
C ILE A 640 -9.66 6.54 2.79
N ASN A 641 -9.57 7.04 1.57
CA ASN A 641 -8.83 8.26 1.23
C ASN A 641 -9.40 9.50 1.95
N ALA A 642 -8.59 10.54 2.08
CA ALA A 642 -9.09 11.85 2.46
C ALA A 642 -10.02 12.42 1.36
N GLU A 643 -10.93 13.30 1.74
CA GLU A 643 -11.83 14.00 0.82
C GLU A 643 -11.54 15.49 0.83
N LEU A 644 -11.26 16.02 -0.34
CA LEU A 644 -11.01 17.44 -0.53
C LEU A 644 -12.29 18.18 -0.94
N SER A 645 -12.43 19.41 -0.46
CA SER A 645 -13.48 20.32 -0.84
C SER A 645 -12.90 21.67 -1.19
N LYS A 646 -13.39 22.30 -2.26
CA LYS A 646 -12.91 23.60 -2.72
C LYS A 646 -13.98 24.67 -2.52
N GLY A 647 -13.73 25.60 -1.59
CA GLY A 647 -14.44 26.85 -1.40
C GLY A 647 -13.53 28.03 -1.75
N LYS A 648 -13.40 29.00 -0.84
CA LYS A 648 -12.39 30.08 -0.94
C LYS A 648 -10.96 29.51 -0.81
N THR A 649 -10.81 28.43 -0.06
CA THR A 649 -9.58 27.64 0.10
C THR A 649 -9.92 26.16 -0.03
N VAL A 650 -8.93 25.35 -0.36
CA VAL A 650 -9.07 23.89 -0.34
C VAL A 650 -8.99 23.41 1.09
N THR A 651 -9.96 22.62 1.50
CA THR A 651 -10.05 21.98 2.82
C THR A 651 -10.09 20.46 2.67
N MET A 652 -9.66 19.76 3.69
CA MET A 652 -9.62 18.30 3.75
C MET A 652 -10.43 17.79 4.93
N LYS A 653 -11.13 16.70 4.74
CA LYS A 653 -11.83 15.94 5.78
C LYS A 653 -11.60 14.45 5.57
N TYR A 654 -11.87 13.68 6.60
CA TYR A 654 -11.76 12.21 6.58
C TYR A 654 -13.17 11.63 6.57
N PRO A 655 -13.66 11.17 5.39
CA PRO A 655 -14.97 10.57 5.30
C PRO A 655 -14.96 9.20 5.97
N ARG A 656 -16.07 8.87 6.64
CA ARG A 656 -16.29 7.55 7.24
C ARG A 656 -17.40 6.80 6.51
N ASP A 657 -17.53 7.05 5.22
CA ASP A 657 -18.49 6.42 4.32
C ASP A 657 -17.81 6.12 2.98
N PHE A 658 -17.28 4.92 2.87
CA PHE A 658 -16.54 4.47 1.69
C PHE A 658 -17.42 4.49 0.43
N ALA A 659 -18.68 4.04 0.55
CA ALA A 659 -19.59 4.02 -0.59
C ALA A 659 -19.88 5.42 -1.12
N LYS A 660 -20.14 6.38 -0.23
CA LYS A 660 -20.34 7.78 -0.62
C LYS A 660 -19.12 8.36 -1.32
N GLN A 661 -17.90 8.06 -0.82
CA GLN A 661 -16.67 8.51 -1.46
C GLN A 661 -16.51 7.95 -2.87
N ARG A 662 -16.70 6.61 -3.05
CA ARG A 662 -16.56 5.96 -4.36
C ARG A 662 -17.62 6.43 -5.36
N LEU A 663 -18.86 6.64 -4.93
CA LEU A 663 -19.91 7.27 -5.75
C LEU A 663 -19.55 8.71 -6.12
N GLY A 664 -18.90 9.46 -5.23
CA GLY A 664 -18.36 10.79 -5.55
C GLY A 664 -17.30 10.75 -6.64
N TYR A 665 -16.44 9.71 -6.67
CA TYR A 665 -15.48 9.50 -7.77
C TYR A 665 -16.20 9.14 -9.07
N ALA A 666 -17.17 8.22 -9.02
CA ALA A 666 -17.98 7.84 -10.17
C ALA A 666 -18.67 9.05 -10.83
N ALA A 667 -19.18 9.99 -10.04
CA ALA A 667 -19.78 11.23 -10.55
C ALA A 667 -18.82 12.12 -11.33
N MET A 668 -17.52 12.03 -11.09
CA MET A 668 -16.50 12.82 -11.78
C MET A 668 -16.20 12.31 -13.20
N TYR A 669 -16.27 11.00 -13.42
CA TYR A 669 -15.97 10.39 -14.72
C TYR A 669 -17.21 9.76 -15.39
N ASN A 670 -18.28 9.55 -14.67
CA ASN A 670 -19.55 9.04 -15.20
C ASN A 670 -20.76 9.81 -14.61
N PRO A 671 -20.90 11.11 -14.97
CA PRO A 671 -21.90 11.98 -14.36
C PRO A 671 -23.34 11.55 -14.64
N GLU A 672 -23.59 10.71 -15.65
CA GLU A 672 -24.92 10.21 -15.99
C GLU A 672 -25.51 9.29 -14.89
N LEU A 673 -24.66 8.66 -14.09
CA LEU A 673 -25.11 7.84 -12.96
C LEU A 673 -25.84 8.64 -11.86
N LEU A 674 -25.53 9.93 -11.73
CA LEU A 674 -26.05 10.79 -10.65
C LEU A 674 -26.97 11.90 -11.17
N SER A 675 -27.32 11.90 -12.45
CA SER A 675 -28.11 12.96 -13.07
C SER A 675 -29.63 12.82 -12.83
N HIS A 676 -30.04 12.69 -11.55
CA HIS A 676 -31.47 12.80 -11.19
C HIS A 676 -31.71 13.36 -9.79
#